data_293d82c90ee8bca1fde77014a95460ee
#
_entry.id   293d82c90ee8bca1fde77014a95460ee
#
_cell.length_a   1.000
_cell.length_b   1.000
_cell.length_c   1.000
_cell.angle_alpha   90.00
_cell.angle_beta   90.00
_cell.angle_gamma   90.00
#
_symmetry.space_group_name_H-M   'P 1'
#
loop_
_entity.id
_entity.type
_entity.pdbx_description
1 polymer ?
#
loop_
_entity_poly.entity_id
_entity_poly.type
_entity_poly.pdbx_seq_one_letter_code
_entity_poly.pdbx_strand_id
1 'polypeptide(L)'
;MSQNKQQISTTEGKLCATVNFNWFLKDAEKFENGTRSEPVPATFKALVNGKEAFEELHDRIENAQHSIDIAIWGFQPSMHFKRDGKSPCIGDLLIQKALEGKKVRILVWSLPGNIQTFSEANLGNKPGVWLKDKVEGVTSEQVDYDRWWYEAIQGELDEVIVNAKTDGIVHVWEAHEIEKHEKLVEFTKSPKRTNLIYKNRKVAPQNEDFKPRILPDGRKVNHSFKDTELPDGKGTLTDGSYDFALKKFKSHHQKTVLIDYEDPDLAVGFVLEHNMVDNYWDDSNHSLKTTLPNKGKNSPTPLQDVSSIVTGQVLWDINHNFCQSWDRQNNKQWGKDPVDIGITGKRQSFTRDHYQPNPSLVDDSKLVMAQIVRTYDQPNIEDIMKVYLKNIKQTTSYIYTENQYFRFPPLVREFISHWETIKNNGRTEGPIHWFTVTNSSDEGIGAGTYTTNEMFKLLGRQEVMPGVAREIKREELGVELGKCKVNQAILYNLAIRSPTSGERAALEEKYEANEQEIKRIEKEIANIDLKQRKAEIKQAEQKTQNNENIQHPNAIENQELSQEEANLTKELGYEISDTPGIKAHICTLMPKDENGKYVHTYKKNGKDTPAEVYVHSKVTIMDDVFTIISSANLNTRSMQVDTELGIIMECADVAEGLRKRLWDLHTNKNFAANPDDMHDYAVAEEAFRKWGELIKANKRAQKGNGVAKCALREFYRAAPSVSKSD
;
A
#
# COMPACT_ATOMS: atom_id res chain seq x y z
N MET A 1 -12.77 -34.15 -8.27
CA MET A 1 -13.16 -33.62 -6.96
C MET A 1 -14.52 -32.95 -7.11
N SER A 2 -15.54 -33.30 -6.31
CA SER A 2 -16.87 -32.70 -6.43
C SER A 2 -16.75 -31.21 -6.07
N GLN A 3 -17.05 -30.33 -7.00
CA GLN A 3 -17.20 -28.90 -6.76
C GLN A 3 -18.40 -28.73 -5.84
N ASN A 4 -18.18 -28.29 -4.61
CA ASN A 4 -19.26 -27.85 -3.75
C ASN A 4 -19.80 -26.53 -4.31
N LYS A 5 -20.86 -26.61 -5.12
CA LYS A 5 -21.59 -25.44 -5.58
C LYS A 5 -22.65 -25.11 -4.52
N GLN A 6 -22.56 -23.95 -3.92
CA GLN A 6 -23.58 -23.46 -3.00
C GLN A 6 -24.36 -22.33 -3.67
N GLN A 7 -25.67 -22.46 -3.68
CA GLN A 7 -26.56 -21.43 -4.18
C GLN A 7 -27.01 -20.55 -3.02
N ILE A 8 -26.76 -19.25 -3.12
CA ILE A 8 -27.22 -18.29 -2.13
C ILE A 8 -28.58 -17.77 -2.57
N SER A 9 -29.59 -17.94 -1.72
CA SER A 9 -30.92 -17.38 -1.89
C SER A 9 -31.10 -16.19 -0.95
N THR A 10 -31.59 -15.08 -1.46
CA THR A 10 -32.03 -13.94 -0.66
C THR A 10 -33.54 -13.82 -0.66
N THR A 11 -34.11 -13.03 0.25
CA THR A 11 -35.55 -12.74 0.30
C THR A 11 -36.08 -12.05 -0.95
N GLU A 12 -35.23 -11.47 -1.78
CA GLU A 12 -35.59 -10.69 -2.97
C GLU A 12 -35.23 -11.35 -4.31
N GLY A 13 -34.64 -12.53 -4.32
CA GLY A 13 -34.35 -13.22 -5.58
C GLY A 13 -33.26 -14.28 -5.49
N LYS A 14 -33.11 -15.02 -6.57
CA LYS A 14 -32.05 -16.01 -6.70
C LYS A 14 -30.77 -15.31 -7.12
N LEU A 15 -29.75 -15.30 -6.26
CA LEU A 15 -28.40 -15.01 -6.67
C LEU A 15 -27.82 -16.28 -7.31
N CYS A 16 -27.57 -16.24 -8.60
CA CYS A 16 -26.83 -17.28 -9.28
C CYS A 16 -25.32 -16.98 -9.20
N ALA A 17 -24.77 -16.94 -7.99
CA ALA A 17 -23.34 -17.03 -7.83
C ALA A 17 -22.96 -18.48 -7.62
N THR A 18 -22.21 -19.06 -8.55
CA THR A 18 -21.56 -20.34 -8.31
C THR A 18 -20.34 -20.07 -7.43
N VAL A 19 -20.48 -20.29 -6.14
CA VAL A 19 -19.36 -20.12 -5.21
C VAL A 19 -18.52 -21.37 -5.22
N ASN A 20 -17.33 -21.28 -5.78
CA ASN A 20 -16.32 -22.33 -5.70
C ASN A 20 -15.31 -21.95 -4.62
N PHE A 21 -15.49 -22.42 -3.39
CA PHE A 21 -14.69 -22.07 -2.21
C PHE A 21 -13.16 -22.29 -2.34
N ASN A 22 -12.66 -22.56 -3.53
CA ASN A 22 -11.22 -22.80 -3.75
C ASN A 22 -10.35 -21.59 -3.51
N TRP A 23 -10.87 -20.38 -3.69
CA TRP A 23 -10.12 -19.14 -3.53
C TRP A 23 -10.07 -18.65 -2.07
N PHE A 24 -10.97 -19.15 -1.21
CA PHE A 24 -10.99 -18.81 0.21
C PHE A 24 -9.96 -19.62 1.01
N LEU A 25 -9.51 -19.06 2.13
CA LEU A 25 -8.55 -19.70 3.03
C LEU A 25 -9.29 -20.64 3.99
N LYS A 26 -8.98 -21.94 3.95
CA LYS A 26 -9.62 -22.96 4.79
C LYS A 26 -9.02 -23.05 6.20
N ASP A 27 -7.75 -22.72 6.34
CA ASP A 27 -6.97 -22.72 7.57
C ASP A 27 -6.68 -21.31 8.09
N ALA A 28 -7.64 -20.41 7.86
CA ALA A 28 -7.58 -19.05 8.38
C ALA A 28 -7.58 -19.00 9.91
N GLU A 29 -7.40 -17.82 10.45
CA GLU A 29 -7.39 -17.57 11.89
C GLU A 29 -8.48 -18.31 12.66
N LYS A 30 -8.09 -18.96 13.76
CA LYS A 30 -9.03 -19.54 14.72
C LYS A 30 -9.13 -18.62 15.94
N PHE A 31 -10.34 -18.15 16.22
CA PHE A 31 -10.63 -17.26 17.33
C PHE A 31 -10.66 -18.01 18.67
N GLU A 32 -10.56 -17.29 19.78
CA GLU A 32 -10.54 -17.86 21.14
C GLU A 32 -11.79 -18.69 21.46
N ASN A 33 -12.95 -18.31 20.91
CA ASN A 33 -14.20 -19.05 21.05
C ASN A 33 -14.28 -20.34 20.20
N GLY A 34 -13.23 -20.67 19.46
CA GLY A 34 -13.15 -21.84 18.60
C GLY A 34 -13.66 -21.65 17.17
N THR A 35 -14.35 -20.53 16.86
CA THR A 35 -14.78 -20.17 15.51
C THR A 35 -13.56 -19.83 14.64
N ARG A 36 -13.68 -20.01 13.33
CA ARG A 36 -12.65 -19.59 12.37
C ARG A 36 -13.16 -18.42 11.53
N SER A 37 -12.24 -17.61 11.00
CA SER A 37 -12.55 -16.80 9.84
C SER A 37 -12.87 -17.74 8.67
N GLU A 38 -14.04 -17.60 8.10
CA GLU A 38 -14.56 -18.45 7.03
C GLU A 38 -15.36 -17.62 6.04
N PRO A 39 -15.59 -18.14 4.82
CA PRO A 39 -16.47 -17.48 3.87
C PRO A 39 -17.90 -17.44 4.42
N VAL A 40 -18.46 -16.23 4.49
CA VAL A 40 -19.80 -15.99 5.01
C VAL A 40 -20.61 -15.10 4.07
N PRO A 41 -21.96 -15.18 4.10
CA PRO A 41 -22.82 -14.32 3.30
C PRO A 41 -22.65 -12.83 3.68
N ALA A 42 -22.51 -11.99 2.67
CA ALA A 42 -22.36 -10.54 2.83
C ALA A 42 -22.95 -9.79 1.62
N THR A 43 -23.20 -8.49 1.78
CA THR A 43 -23.23 -7.58 0.64
C THR A 43 -21.88 -6.89 0.51
N PHE A 44 -21.54 -6.50 -0.71
CA PHE A 44 -20.29 -5.81 -0.99
C PHE A 44 -20.48 -4.73 -2.05
N LYS A 45 -19.91 -3.55 -1.81
CA LYS A 45 -19.77 -2.48 -2.79
C LYS A 45 -18.36 -1.88 -2.68
N ALA A 46 -17.64 -1.84 -3.80
CA ALA A 46 -16.38 -1.13 -3.89
C ALA A 46 -16.60 0.38 -3.99
N LEU A 47 -15.80 1.15 -3.27
CA LEU A 47 -15.80 2.61 -3.23
C LEU A 47 -14.47 3.09 -3.83
N VAL A 48 -14.52 3.63 -5.04
CA VAL A 48 -13.33 4.02 -5.80
C VAL A 48 -13.05 5.48 -5.59
N ASN A 49 -11.88 5.76 -5.06
CA ASN A 49 -11.37 7.08 -4.69
C ASN A 49 -12.09 7.76 -3.53
N GLY A 50 -11.42 8.77 -2.99
CA GLY A 50 -11.84 9.43 -1.74
C GLY A 50 -13.24 10.04 -1.80
N LYS A 51 -13.65 10.56 -2.95
CA LYS A 51 -14.99 11.14 -3.08
C LYS A 51 -16.07 10.11 -2.76
N GLU A 52 -16.06 8.94 -3.39
CA GLU A 52 -17.07 7.90 -3.13
C GLU A 52 -16.96 7.36 -1.71
N ALA A 53 -15.73 7.08 -1.25
CA ALA A 53 -15.50 6.46 0.05
C ALA A 53 -15.93 7.38 1.20
N PHE A 54 -15.56 8.66 1.14
CA PHE A 54 -15.83 9.60 2.23
C PHE A 54 -17.26 10.15 2.19
N GLU A 55 -17.87 10.32 1.00
CA GLU A 55 -19.28 10.70 0.92
C GLU A 55 -20.19 9.59 1.52
N GLU A 56 -19.96 8.33 1.14
CA GLU A 56 -20.71 7.20 1.70
C GLU A 56 -20.49 7.11 3.24
N LEU A 57 -19.25 7.23 3.68
CA LEU A 57 -18.92 7.17 5.10
C LEU A 57 -19.56 8.33 5.90
N HIS A 58 -19.55 9.55 5.35
CA HIS A 58 -20.23 10.69 5.95
C HIS A 58 -21.71 10.41 6.16
N ASP A 59 -22.39 9.93 5.11
CA ASP A 59 -23.83 9.70 5.16
C ASP A 59 -24.21 8.61 6.18
N ARG A 60 -23.38 7.55 6.29
CA ARG A 60 -23.61 6.52 7.31
C ARG A 60 -23.39 7.05 8.72
N ILE A 61 -22.35 7.86 8.95
CA ILE A 61 -22.09 8.48 10.26
C ILE A 61 -23.21 9.46 10.61
N GLU A 62 -23.64 10.30 9.67
CA GLU A 62 -24.72 11.27 9.88
C GLU A 62 -26.03 10.60 10.29
N ASN A 63 -26.33 9.44 9.71
CA ASN A 63 -27.54 8.68 9.99
C ASN A 63 -27.40 7.64 11.12
N ALA A 64 -26.24 7.51 11.75
CA ALA A 64 -26.00 6.55 12.82
C ALA A 64 -26.98 6.72 13.99
N GLN A 65 -27.55 5.60 14.47
CA GLN A 65 -28.57 5.58 15.52
C GLN A 65 -28.01 5.11 16.87
N HIS A 66 -26.96 4.32 16.92
CA HIS A 66 -26.46 3.69 18.15
C HIS A 66 -24.96 3.91 18.39
N SER A 67 -24.13 3.52 17.42
CA SER A 67 -22.68 3.53 17.61
C SER A 67 -21.88 3.78 16.33
N ILE A 68 -20.66 4.32 16.50
CA ILE A 68 -19.68 4.55 15.47
C ILE A 68 -18.34 4.09 16.02
N ASP A 69 -17.75 3.06 15.43
CA ASP A 69 -16.47 2.49 15.84
C ASP A 69 -15.46 2.63 14.70
N ILE A 70 -14.42 3.41 14.90
CA ILE A 70 -13.38 3.71 13.93
C ILE A 70 -12.05 3.13 14.40
N ALA A 71 -11.42 2.25 13.63
CA ALA A 71 -10.03 1.87 13.80
C ALA A 71 -9.26 2.29 12.54
N ILE A 72 -8.26 3.15 12.70
CA ILE A 72 -7.59 3.79 11.55
C ILE A 72 -6.12 4.10 11.82
N TRP A 73 -5.33 4.25 10.75
CA TRP A 73 -3.93 4.61 10.83
C TRP A 73 -3.73 6.12 11.02
N GLY A 74 -4.43 6.96 10.24
CA GLY A 74 -4.37 8.42 10.32
C GLY A 74 -5.76 9.04 10.44
N PHE A 75 -5.91 10.05 11.32
CA PHE A 75 -7.19 10.72 11.59
C PHE A 75 -6.98 12.23 11.72
N GLN A 76 -7.67 13.00 10.90
CA GLN A 76 -7.66 14.45 10.88
C GLN A 76 -9.07 15.01 11.16
N PRO A 77 -9.34 15.55 12.34
CA PRO A 77 -10.66 16.07 12.71
C PRO A 77 -11.22 17.13 11.78
N SER A 78 -10.37 18.01 11.24
CA SER A 78 -10.76 19.07 10.32
C SER A 78 -11.08 18.63 8.90
N MET A 79 -10.87 17.36 8.55
CA MET A 79 -11.13 16.83 7.23
C MET A 79 -12.62 16.85 6.90
N HIS A 80 -12.98 17.38 5.72
CA HIS A 80 -14.33 17.32 5.19
C HIS A 80 -14.47 16.05 4.33
N PHE A 81 -15.38 15.15 4.73
CA PHE A 81 -15.71 13.96 3.97
C PHE A 81 -16.56 14.29 2.75
N LYS A 82 -17.65 15.05 2.96
CA LYS A 82 -18.41 15.70 1.88
C LYS A 82 -17.82 17.07 1.60
N ARG A 83 -17.51 17.37 0.35
CA ARG A 83 -16.90 18.64 -0.08
C ARG A 83 -17.87 19.47 -0.91
N ASP A 84 -19.08 19.63 -0.41
CA ASP A 84 -20.18 20.41 -0.99
C ASP A 84 -20.22 21.87 -0.53
N GLY A 85 -19.28 22.26 0.29
CA GLY A 85 -19.19 23.61 0.90
C GLY A 85 -20.13 23.87 2.06
N LYS A 86 -20.89 22.86 2.52
CA LYS A 86 -21.91 22.98 3.56
C LYS A 86 -21.79 21.95 4.68
N SER A 87 -21.43 20.72 4.32
CA SER A 87 -21.32 19.61 5.26
C SER A 87 -20.20 19.86 6.28
N PRO A 88 -20.38 19.47 7.55
CA PRO A 88 -19.38 19.66 8.60
C PRO A 88 -18.13 18.80 8.32
N CYS A 89 -17.01 19.17 8.94
CA CYS A 89 -15.85 18.29 9.01
C CYS A 89 -16.15 17.09 9.92
N ILE A 90 -15.33 16.02 9.79
CA ILE A 90 -15.57 14.78 10.53
C ILE A 90 -15.52 14.99 12.05
N GLY A 91 -14.67 15.88 12.54
CA GLY A 91 -14.59 16.20 13.96
C GLY A 91 -15.89 16.77 14.52
N ASP A 92 -16.52 17.72 13.82
CA ASP A 92 -17.81 18.31 14.20
C ASP A 92 -18.94 17.24 14.13
N LEU A 93 -18.96 16.42 13.07
CA LEU A 93 -19.97 15.39 12.89
C LEU A 93 -19.94 14.36 14.02
N LEU A 94 -18.75 13.88 14.41
CA LEU A 94 -18.59 12.92 15.51
C LEU A 94 -18.96 13.53 16.88
N ILE A 95 -18.64 14.80 17.11
CA ILE A 95 -19.07 15.54 18.31
C ILE A 95 -20.59 15.65 18.34
N GLN A 96 -21.22 16.01 17.22
CA GLN A 96 -22.67 16.08 17.11
C GLN A 96 -23.30 14.72 17.49
N LYS A 97 -22.80 13.60 16.93
CA LYS A 97 -23.31 12.26 17.25
C LYS A 97 -23.15 11.92 18.74
N ALA A 98 -22.04 12.29 19.36
CA ALA A 98 -21.85 12.11 20.80
C ALA A 98 -22.84 12.93 21.63
N LEU A 99 -23.13 14.18 21.23
CA LEU A 99 -24.13 15.02 21.86
C LEU A 99 -25.57 14.51 21.67
N GLU A 100 -25.86 13.81 20.56
CA GLU A 100 -27.10 13.07 20.33
C GLU A 100 -27.21 11.82 21.20
N GLY A 101 -26.14 11.42 21.89
CA GLY A 101 -26.11 10.25 22.79
C GLY A 101 -25.58 8.98 22.13
N LYS A 102 -25.12 9.05 20.89
CA LYS A 102 -24.54 7.90 20.20
C LYS A 102 -23.14 7.60 20.74
N LYS A 103 -22.75 6.33 20.75
CA LYS A 103 -21.42 5.92 21.22
C LYS A 103 -20.40 6.03 20.09
N VAL A 104 -19.44 6.93 20.23
CA VAL A 104 -18.36 7.17 19.26
C VAL A 104 -17.05 6.64 19.84
N ARG A 105 -16.41 5.69 19.17
CA ARG A 105 -15.14 5.11 19.60
C ARG A 105 -14.13 5.21 18.47
N ILE A 106 -13.00 5.83 18.73
CA ILE A 106 -11.95 6.08 17.74
C ILE A 106 -10.64 5.49 18.24
N LEU A 107 -10.06 4.60 17.46
CA LEU A 107 -8.79 3.93 17.73
C LEU A 107 -7.79 4.26 16.63
N VAL A 108 -6.78 5.08 16.94
CA VAL A 108 -5.80 5.55 15.96
C VAL A 108 -4.40 5.06 16.31
N TRP A 109 -3.64 4.63 15.31
CA TRP A 109 -2.25 4.23 15.49
C TRP A 109 -1.38 5.36 16.04
N SER A 110 -0.43 5.03 16.89
CA SER A 110 0.50 6.00 17.48
C SER A 110 1.86 5.35 17.74
N LEU A 111 2.92 6.00 17.30
CA LEU A 111 4.29 5.62 17.61
C LEU A 111 4.64 5.92 19.07
N PRO A 112 5.50 5.10 19.70
CA PRO A 112 6.06 5.43 21.01
C PRO A 112 6.85 6.74 20.98
N GLY A 113 6.64 7.61 21.97
CA GLY A 113 7.37 8.88 22.10
C GLY A 113 6.91 10.02 21.20
N ASN A 114 5.78 9.87 20.50
CA ASN A 114 5.19 10.89 19.63
C ASN A 114 6.13 11.39 18.51
N ILE A 115 7.07 10.57 18.08
CA ILE A 115 8.06 10.92 17.03
C ILE A 115 7.37 11.27 15.71
N GLN A 116 6.21 10.68 15.43
CA GLN A 116 5.40 10.98 14.25
C GLN A 116 4.96 12.44 14.16
N THR A 117 4.86 13.18 15.28
CA THR A 117 4.49 14.59 15.26
C THR A 117 5.52 15.47 14.56
N PHE A 118 6.71 14.93 14.28
CA PHE A 118 7.76 15.65 13.56
C PHE A 118 7.72 15.43 12.05
N SER A 119 7.10 14.34 11.58
CA SER A 119 7.11 13.95 10.17
C SER A 119 5.76 14.09 9.48
N GLU A 120 4.66 13.81 10.19
CA GLU A 120 3.31 13.83 9.62
C GLU A 120 2.31 14.41 10.62
N ALA A 121 1.42 15.28 10.12
CA ALA A 121 0.28 15.75 10.88
C ALA A 121 -0.73 14.59 11.05
N ASN A 122 -1.38 14.56 12.22
CA ASN A 122 -2.60 13.77 12.45
C ASN A 122 -2.43 12.24 12.51
N LEU A 123 -1.26 11.76 12.89
CA LEU A 123 -1.06 10.36 13.27
C LEU A 123 -1.40 10.13 14.74
N GLY A 124 -2.68 10.19 15.06
CA GLY A 124 -3.21 9.82 16.37
C GLY A 124 -2.88 10.76 17.52
N ASN A 125 -2.36 11.95 17.26
CA ASN A 125 -1.98 12.93 18.27
C ASN A 125 -2.31 14.36 17.85
N LYS A 126 -2.42 15.22 18.85
CA LYS A 126 -2.53 16.66 18.64
C LYS A 126 -1.35 17.17 17.81
N PRO A 127 -1.59 17.80 16.64
CA PRO A 127 -0.52 18.28 15.78
C PRO A 127 0.30 19.39 16.46
N GLY A 128 1.59 19.44 16.18
CA GLY A 128 2.46 20.52 16.64
C GLY A 128 2.19 21.83 15.91
N VAL A 129 2.34 22.97 16.58
CA VAL A 129 2.16 24.31 15.97
C VAL A 129 3.13 24.52 14.79
N TRP A 130 4.32 23.92 14.85
CA TRP A 130 5.32 23.98 13.78
C TRP A 130 4.94 23.27 12.47
N LEU A 131 3.82 22.52 12.46
CA LEU A 131 3.29 21.87 11.26
C LEU A 131 2.43 22.80 10.41
N LYS A 132 2.10 24.01 10.91
CA LYS A 132 1.43 25.03 10.12
C LYS A 132 2.28 25.34 8.89
N ASP A 133 1.62 25.40 7.72
CA ASP A 133 2.23 25.69 6.42
C ASP A 133 3.29 24.68 5.94
N LYS A 134 3.44 23.53 6.63
CA LYS A 134 4.42 22.48 6.25
C LYS A 134 3.79 21.20 5.71
N VAL A 135 2.50 21.00 5.97
CA VAL A 135 1.78 19.84 5.48
C VAL A 135 1.06 20.20 4.19
N GLU A 136 1.40 19.49 3.13
CA GLU A 136 0.84 19.73 1.81
C GLU A 136 -0.69 19.52 1.81
N GLY A 137 -1.44 20.54 1.37
CA GLY A 137 -2.90 20.49 1.30
C GLY A 137 -3.65 20.75 2.59
N VAL A 138 -2.95 20.99 3.72
CA VAL A 138 -3.57 21.32 5.01
C VAL A 138 -3.36 22.81 5.32
N THR A 139 -4.43 23.53 5.63
CA THR A 139 -4.35 24.96 5.99
C THR A 139 -3.96 25.16 7.45
N SER A 140 -3.47 26.34 7.78
CA SER A 140 -3.13 26.70 9.17
C SER A 140 -4.34 26.63 10.09
N GLU A 141 -5.51 27.03 9.60
CA GLU A 141 -6.79 26.97 10.32
C GLU A 141 -7.18 25.53 10.63
N GLN A 142 -6.95 24.60 9.70
CA GLN A 142 -7.19 23.19 9.96
C GLN A 142 -6.28 22.63 11.06
N VAL A 143 -4.99 23.01 11.07
CA VAL A 143 -4.08 22.60 12.14
C VAL A 143 -4.54 23.12 13.50
N ASP A 144 -5.01 24.36 13.58
CA ASP A 144 -5.51 24.93 14.82
C ASP A 144 -6.81 24.26 15.28
N TYR A 145 -7.74 24.03 14.35
CA TYR A 145 -8.96 23.27 14.64
C TYR A 145 -8.67 21.87 15.16
N ASP A 146 -7.75 21.13 14.51
CA ASP A 146 -7.34 19.79 14.95
C ASP A 146 -6.80 19.83 16.38
N ARG A 147 -6.00 20.84 16.74
CA ARG A 147 -5.49 21.01 18.09
C ARG A 147 -6.60 21.26 19.11
N TRP A 148 -7.54 22.14 18.79
CA TRP A 148 -8.69 22.44 19.66
C TRP A 148 -9.59 21.22 19.84
N TRP A 149 -9.80 20.46 18.77
CA TRP A 149 -10.59 19.23 18.83
C TRP A 149 -9.99 18.21 19.80
N TYR A 150 -8.67 17.97 19.72
CA TYR A 150 -7.99 17.07 20.66
C TYR A 150 -8.06 17.58 22.12
N GLU A 151 -7.97 18.87 22.36
CA GLU A 151 -8.15 19.47 23.68
C GLU A 151 -9.60 19.33 24.18
N ALA A 152 -10.57 19.53 23.32
CA ALA A 152 -11.99 19.42 23.66
C ALA A 152 -12.37 18.00 24.09
N ILE A 153 -11.94 16.96 23.37
CA ILE A 153 -12.26 15.58 23.73
C ILE A 153 -11.56 15.14 25.03
N GLN A 154 -10.45 15.77 25.40
CA GLN A 154 -9.75 15.56 26.66
C GLN A 154 -10.40 16.32 27.83
N GLY A 155 -11.24 17.28 27.55
CA GLY A 155 -11.82 18.16 28.55
C GLY A 155 -10.87 19.26 29.00
N GLU A 156 -9.93 19.64 28.16
CA GLU A 156 -8.84 20.60 28.46
C GLU A 156 -8.95 21.90 27.65
N LEU A 157 -9.90 22.01 26.71
CA LEU A 157 -10.06 23.22 25.92
C LEU A 157 -10.61 24.37 26.78
N ASP A 158 -9.86 25.47 26.85
CA ASP A 158 -10.22 26.66 27.65
C ASP A 158 -10.81 27.76 26.75
N GLU A 159 -11.65 28.63 27.38
CA GLU A 159 -12.29 29.80 26.74
C GLU A 159 -11.30 30.90 26.32
N VAL A 160 -10.09 30.90 26.88
CA VAL A 160 -9.12 31.99 26.77
C VAL A 160 -8.39 32.06 25.42
N ILE A 161 -8.55 31.07 24.53
CA ILE A 161 -7.77 30.97 23.28
C ILE A 161 -8.10 32.06 22.26
N VAL A 162 -9.29 32.68 22.31
CA VAL A 162 -9.70 33.74 21.37
C VAL A 162 -8.79 34.99 21.44
N ASN A 163 -8.05 35.15 22.53
CA ASN A 163 -7.15 36.31 22.75
C ASN A 163 -5.68 35.92 22.91
N ALA A 164 -5.30 34.66 22.73
CA ALA A 164 -3.92 34.25 22.91
C ALA A 164 -3.07 34.72 21.72
N LYS A 165 -2.27 35.76 21.96
CA LYS A 165 -1.09 36.06 21.18
C LYS A 165 -0.09 34.92 21.39
N THR A 166 -0.15 33.86 20.59
CA THR A 166 0.91 32.89 20.55
C THR A 166 2.04 33.44 19.69
N ASP A 167 3.15 33.79 20.34
CA ASP A 167 4.45 34.11 19.72
C ASP A 167 4.46 35.35 18.77
N GLY A 168 3.65 36.35 19.03
CA GLY A 168 3.70 37.62 18.28
C GLY A 168 3.03 37.60 16.91
N ILE A 169 2.45 36.49 16.51
CA ILE A 169 1.68 36.34 15.26
C ILE A 169 0.21 36.51 15.60
N VAL A 170 -0.40 37.60 15.11
CA VAL A 170 -1.85 37.81 15.19
C VAL A 170 -2.50 36.98 14.08
N HIS A 171 -3.00 35.79 14.41
CA HIS A 171 -3.90 35.08 13.51
C HIS A 171 -5.26 35.77 13.55
N VAL A 172 -5.68 36.29 12.41
CA VAL A 172 -7.05 36.78 12.23
C VAL A 172 -7.91 35.57 11.88
N TRP A 173 -8.64 35.08 12.89
CA TRP A 173 -9.60 33.98 12.68
C TRP A 173 -10.82 34.51 11.93
N GLU A 174 -11.29 33.74 10.96
CA GLU A 174 -12.58 34.00 10.34
C GLU A 174 -13.72 33.70 11.32
N ALA A 175 -14.88 34.37 11.16
CA ALA A 175 -16.01 34.26 12.11
C ALA A 175 -16.48 32.80 12.29
N HIS A 176 -16.43 31.97 11.21
CA HIS A 176 -16.83 30.57 11.28
C HIS A 176 -15.85 29.68 12.06
N GLU A 177 -14.57 30.01 12.11
CA GLU A 177 -13.57 29.32 12.94
C GLU A 177 -13.77 29.63 14.42
N ILE A 178 -14.12 30.88 14.74
CA ILE A 178 -14.47 31.28 16.10
C ILE A 178 -15.72 30.51 16.57
N GLU A 179 -16.74 30.39 15.73
CA GLU A 179 -17.95 29.61 16.03
C GLU A 179 -17.64 28.12 16.28
N LYS A 180 -16.75 27.51 15.49
CA LYS A 180 -16.30 26.13 15.70
C LYS A 180 -15.57 25.99 17.04
N HIS A 181 -14.73 26.90 17.39
CA HIS A 181 -14.06 26.92 18.70
C HIS A 181 -15.05 26.97 19.86
N GLU A 182 -16.05 27.84 19.78
CA GLU A 182 -17.11 27.95 20.79
C GLU A 182 -17.88 26.64 20.96
N LYS A 183 -18.24 25.96 19.85
CA LYS A 183 -18.88 24.64 19.88
C LYS A 183 -18.00 23.60 20.58
N LEU A 184 -16.70 23.61 20.32
CA LEU A 184 -15.74 22.69 20.97
C LEU A 184 -15.65 22.96 22.48
N VAL A 185 -15.67 24.23 22.92
CA VAL A 185 -15.69 24.61 24.34
C VAL A 185 -16.99 24.13 25.02
N GLU A 186 -18.15 24.32 24.37
CA GLU A 186 -19.42 23.77 24.87
C GLU A 186 -19.37 22.26 25.01
N PHE A 187 -18.85 21.55 24.01
CA PHE A 187 -18.67 20.11 24.07
C PHE A 187 -17.76 19.68 25.22
N THR A 188 -16.67 20.42 25.44
CA THR A 188 -15.72 20.16 26.54
C THR A 188 -16.42 20.11 27.90
N LYS A 189 -17.39 21.01 28.12
CA LYS A 189 -18.16 21.12 29.36
C LYS A 189 -19.36 20.13 29.42
N SER A 190 -19.74 19.53 28.31
CA SER A 190 -20.93 18.67 28.25
C SER A 190 -20.70 17.33 28.98
N PRO A 191 -21.66 16.86 29.79
CA PRO A 191 -21.61 15.52 30.35
C PRO A 191 -21.66 14.42 29.27
N LYS A 192 -22.20 14.73 28.11
CA LYS A 192 -22.26 13.82 26.95
C LYS A 192 -20.91 13.65 26.23
N ARG A 193 -19.89 14.44 26.57
CA ARG A 193 -18.53 14.27 26.08
C ARG A 193 -18.02 12.84 26.24
N THR A 194 -18.41 12.17 27.31
CA THR A 194 -18.06 10.77 27.59
C THR A 194 -18.61 9.74 26.58
N ASN A 195 -19.51 10.15 25.68
CA ASN A 195 -19.95 9.32 24.56
C ASN A 195 -18.92 9.24 23.42
N LEU A 196 -17.96 10.17 23.35
CA LEU A 196 -16.85 10.11 22.40
C LEU A 196 -15.59 9.70 23.14
N ILE A 197 -15.04 8.55 22.78
CA ILE A 197 -13.82 7.98 23.38
C ILE A 197 -12.78 7.82 22.29
N TYR A 198 -11.62 8.42 22.53
CA TYR A 198 -10.46 8.33 21.63
C TYR A 198 -9.32 7.57 22.30
N LYS A 199 -8.76 6.59 21.62
CA LYS A 199 -7.61 5.82 22.10
C LYS A 199 -6.48 5.80 21.09
N ASN A 200 -5.26 5.88 21.57
CA ASN A 200 -4.06 5.63 20.80
C ASN A 200 -3.73 4.14 20.82
N ARG A 201 -3.68 3.53 19.64
CA ARG A 201 -3.26 2.15 19.46
C ARG A 201 -1.73 2.09 19.39
N LYS A 202 -1.12 1.78 20.53
CA LYS A 202 0.33 1.62 20.63
C LYS A 202 0.72 0.19 20.27
N VAL A 203 1.86 0.08 19.61
CA VAL A 203 2.50 -1.21 19.35
C VAL A 203 3.05 -1.74 20.66
N ALA A 204 2.68 -2.97 21.02
CA ALA A 204 3.33 -3.65 22.13
C ALA A 204 4.80 -3.94 21.77
N PRO A 205 5.75 -3.77 22.73
CA PRO A 205 7.10 -4.26 22.54
C PRO A 205 7.03 -5.76 22.20
N GLN A 206 7.74 -6.17 21.17
CA GLN A 206 7.82 -7.58 20.84
C GLN A 206 8.54 -8.32 21.96
N ASN A 207 7.97 -9.43 22.41
CA ASN A 207 8.70 -10.41 23.20
C ASN A 207 9.87 -10.94 22.36
N GLU A 208 11.00 -11.22 23.02
CA GLU A 208 12.23 -11.69 22.38
C GLU A 208 12.10 -13.07 21.69
N ASP A 209 10.95 -13.74 21.85
CA ASP A 209 10.62 -15.04 21.27
C ASP A 209 10.09 -15.01 19.83
N PHE A 210 10.57 -14.08 19.03
CA PHE A 210 10.19 -14.04 17.64
C PHE A 210 10.83 -15.24 16.90
N LYS A 211 10.04 -16.28 16.65
CA LYS A 211 10.50 -17.50 15.99
C LYS A 211 10.67 -17.29 14.48
N PRO A 212 11.66 -17.95 13.85
CA PRO A 212 11.79 -17.92 12.41
C PRO A 212 10.50 -18.42 11.77
N ARG A 213 10.00 -17.70 10.78
CA ARG A 213 8.83 -18.09 10.00
C ARG A 213 9.26 -18.95 8.83
N ILE A 214 8.40 -19.87 8.45
CA ILE A 214 8.65 -20.77 7.32
C ILE A 214 7.73 -20.31 6.18
N LEU A 215 8.29 -19.98 5.03
CA LEU A 215 7.53 -19.79 3.81
C LEU A 215 6.90 -21.10 3.36
N PRO A 216 5.80 -21.07 2.60
CA PRO A 216 5.14 -22.28 2.09
C PRO A 216 6.06 -23.24 1.31
N ASP A 217 7.16 -22.73 0.75
CA ASP A 217 8.19 -23.53 0.08
C ASP A 217 9.22 -24.17 1.03
N GLY A 218 8.99 -24.08 2.35
CA GLY A 218 9.85 -24.67 3.38
C GLY A 218 11.06 -23.83 3.78
N ARG A 219 11.30 -22.67 3.14
CA ARG A 219 12.39 -21.78 3.53
C ARG A 219 12.06 -21.08 4.85
N LYS A 220 13.02 -21.05 5.75
CA LYS A 220 12.91 -20.27 6.99
C LYS A 220 13.23 -18.81 6.72
N VAL A 221 12.31 -17.92 7.09
CA VAL A 221 12.52 -16.49 7.04
C VAL A 221 12.87 -16.00 8.44
N ASN A 222 14.11 -15.60 8.64
CA ASN A 222 14.50 -14.90 9.83
C ASN A 222 13.95 -13.49 9.83
N HIS A 223 13.57 -12.98 10.99
CA HIS A 223 13.10 -11.62 11.14
C HIS A 223 14.17 -10.56 10.92
N SER A 224 15.42 -10.96 10.84
CA SER A 224 16.51 -10.08 10.50
C SER A 224 16.56 -9.72 9.01
N PHE A 225 15.61 -10.16 8.19
CA PHE A 225 15.67 -10.01 6.72
C PHE A 225 16.98 -10.46 6.08
N LYS A 226 17.84 -11.07 6.87
CA LYS A 226 19.08 -11.68 6.38
C LYS A 226 18.80 -12.82 5.43
N ASP A 227 17.62 -13.36 5.50
CA ASP A 227 17.25 -14.60 4.83
C ASP A 227 16.08 -14.43 3.86
N THR A 228 15.55 -13.22 3.64
CA THR A 228 14.59 -12.96 2.54
C THR A 228 15.27 -12.84 1.19
N GLU A 229 16.28 -13.49 1.03
CA GLU A 229 17.30 -13.72 0.48
C GLU A 229 17.20 -14.08 -0.82
N LEU A 230 18.00 -13.86 -1.35
CA LEU A 230 18.67 -14.32 -2.56
C LEU A 230 18.55 -15.86 -2.62
N PRO A 231 18.10 -16.47 -3.74
CA PRO A 231 17.88 -17.91 -3.86
C PRO A 231 19.12 -18.76 -3.58
N ASP A 232 20.28 -18.15 -3.48
CA ASP A 232 21.58 -18.81 -3.38
C ASP A 232 22.31 -18.53 -2.05
N GLY A 233 21.61 -17.98 -1.06
CA GLY A 233 22.20 -17.72 0.26
C GLY A 233 23.34 -16.68 0.28
N LYS A 234 23.45 -15.90 -0.79
CA LYS A 234 24.51 -14.91 -0.94
C LYS A 234 24.01 -13.52 -0.70
N GLY A 235 23.82 -13.12 0.46
CA GLY A 235 23.52 -11.72 0.71
C GLY A 235 23.05 -11.51 2.12
N THR A 236 23.97 -11.24 2.97
CA THR A 236 23.71 -10.72 4.30
C THR A 236 23.30 -9.26 4.15
N LEU A 237 22.03 -8.99 4.19
CA LEU A 237 21.51 -7.66 4.50
C LEU A 237 21.84 -7.34 5.96
N THR A 238 23.10 -7.11 6.25
CA THR A 238 23.55 -6.73 7.59
C THR A 238 23.30 -5.25 7.79
N ASP A 239 22.04 -4.88 7.96
CA ASP A 239 21.75 -3.58 8.52
C ASP A 239 21.04 -3.78 9.85
N GLY A 240 21.78 -3.72 10.94
CA GLY A 240 21.20 -3.76 12.28
C GLY A 240 20.20 -2.62 12.54
N SER A 241 20.25 -1.55 11.74
CA SER A 241 19.28 -0.46 11.75
C SER A 241 17.94 -0.91 11.22
N TYR A 242 17.91 -1.79 10.22
CA TYR A 242 16.69 -2.30 9.62
C TYR A 242 15.94 -3.28 10.56
N ASP A 243 16.69 -4.20 11.15
CA ASP A 243 16.14 -5.14 12.15
C ASP A 243 15.54 -4.38 13.34
N PHE A 244 16.21 -3.31 13.76
CA PHE A 244 15.72 -2.40 14.80
C PHE A 244 14.44 -1.68 14.38
N ALA A 245 14.40 -1.14 13.15
CA ALA A 245 13.24 -0.44 12.62
C ALA A 245 11.99 -1.35 12.56
N LEU A 246 12.13 -2.58 12.06
CA LEU A 246 11.03 -3.55 12.01
C LEU A 246 10.52 -3.96 13.40
N LYS A 247 11.42 -4.13 14.36
CA LYS A 247 11.05 -4.52 15.72
C LYS A 247 10.43 -3.38 16.52
N LYS A 248 10.85 -2.14 16.29
CA LYS A 248 10.45 -0.97 17.10
C LYS A 248 9.35 -0.12 16.46
N PHE A 249 9.24 -0.12 15.13
CA PHE A 249 8.33 0.76 14.38
C PHE A 249 7.23 0.00 13.64
N LYS A 250 6.72 -1.08 14.22
CA LYS A 250 5.52 -1.74 13.71
C LYS A 250 4.37 -0.75 13.57
N SER A 251 3.57 -0.93 12.55
CA SER A 251 2.39 -0.12 12.30
C SER A 251 1.11 -0.91 12.57
N HIS A 252 0.11 -0.24 13.13
CA HIS A 252 -1.26 -0.70 13.08
C HIS A 252 -1.94 -0.09 11.85
N HIS A 253 -1.81 -0.79 10.72
CA HIS A 253 -2.20 -0.24 9.42
C HIS A 253 -3.64 -0.58 9.00
N GLN A 254 -4.36 -1.30 9.83
CA GLN A 254 -5.78 -1.62 9.63
C GLN A 254 -6.65 -0.37 9.61
N LYS A 255 -7.63 -0.33 8.71
CA LYS A 255 -8.59 0.76 8.55
C LYS A 255 -10.00 0.18 8.42
N THR A 256 -10.77 0.27 9.48
CA THR A 256 -12.15 -0.25 9.52
C THR A 256 -13.09 0.70 10.22
N VAL A 257 -14.33 0.73 9.79
CA VAL A 257 -15.42 1.42 10.49
C VAL A 257 -16.60 0.47 10.64
N LEU A 258 -17.21 0.48 11.80
CA LEU A 258 -18.49 -0.17 12.07
C LEU A 258 -19.49 0.88 12.52
N ILE A 259 -20.65 0.88 11.95
CA ILE A 259 -21.76 1.79 12.31
C ILE A 259 -22.94 0.94 12.73
N ASP A 260 -23.52 1.29 13.87
CA ASP A 260 -24.70 0.66 14.45
C ASP A 260 -24.57 -0.87 14.63
N TYR A 261 -23.36 -1.34 15.01
CA TYR A 261 -23.10 -2.77 15.17
C TYR A 261 -24.05 -3.46 16.14
N GLU A 262 -24.50 -2.77 17.18
CA GLU A 262 -25.44 -3.30 18.15
C GLU A 262 -26.88 -3.42 17.65
N ASP A 263 -27.16 -2.99 16.42
CA ASP A 263 -28.45 -3.16 15.73
C ASP A 263 -28.23 -3.87 14.37
N PRO A 264 -28.40 -5.21 14.32
CA PRO A 264 -28.12 -6.00 13.12
C PRO A 264 -28.89 -5.55 11.86
N ASP A 265 -30.06 -4.92 12.01
CA ASP A 265 -30.88 -4.44 10.88
C ASP A 265 -30.33 -3.15 10.25
N LEU A 266 -29.55 -2.37 11.02
CA LEU A 266 -28.94 -1.11 10.59
C LEU A 266 -27.44 -1.21 10.37
N ALA A 267 -26.82 -2.29 10.86
CA ALA A 267 -25.37 -2.44 10.92
C ALA A 267 -24.71 -2.42 9.53
N VAL A 268 -23.72 -1.56 9.36
CA VAL A 268 -22.84 -1.53 8.19
C VAL A 268 -21.38 -1.49 8.62
N GLY A 269 -20.50 -2.04 7.77
CA GLY A 269 -19.06 -2.05 8.00
C GLY A 269 -18.31 -1.53 6.79
N PHE A 270 -17.14 -0.95 7.04
CA PHE A 270 -16.21 -0.53 6.01
C PHE A 270 -14.87 -1.25 6.21
N VAL A 271 -14.32 -1.74 5.12
CA VAL A 271 -12.92 -2.12 5.00
C VAL A 271 -12.28 -1.08 4.11
N LEU A 272 -11.45 -0.23 4.73
CA LEU A 272 -10.89 0.94 4.07
C LEU A 272 -9.41 0.73 3.71
N GLU A 273 -8.99 1.37 2.63
CA GLU A 273 -7.59 1.64 2.36
C GLU A 273 -7.29 3.12 2.61
N HIS A 274 -8.26 4.01 2.39
CA HIS A 274 -8.15 5.44 2.68
C HIS A 274 -7.88 5.71 4.17
N ASN A 275 -6.92 6.60 4.45
CA ASN A 275 -6.82 7.24 5.75
C ASN A 275 -7.77 8.45 5.83
N MET A 276 -8.21 8.78 7.03
CA MET A 276 -9.07 9.95 7.26
C MET A 276 -8.23 11.23 7.42
N VAL A 277 -7.48 11.57 6.37
CA VAL A 277 -6.59 12.73 6.27
C VAL A 277 -6.77 13.38 4.91
N ASP A 278 -6.71 14.70 4.83
CA ASP A 278 -7.09 15.50 3.64
C ASP A 278 -6.43 15.07 2.34
N ASN A 279 -5.17 14.67 2.36
CA ASN A 279 -4.45 14.23 1.17
C ASN A 279 -4.94 12.89 0.59
N TYR A 280 -5.81 12.16 1.30
CA TYR A 280 -6.47 10.95 0.80
C TYR A 280 -7.80 11.23 0.09
N TRP A 281 -8.26 12.48 0.11
CA TRP A 281 -9.46 12.84 -0.63
C TRP A 281 -9.11 13.25 -2.06
N ASP A 282 -9.52 12.46 -3.02
CA ASP A 282 -9.46 12.78 -4.45
C ASP A 282 -10.70 12.23 -5.15
N ASP A 283 -10.98 12.71 -6.34
CA ASP A 283 -12.00 12.16 -7.23
C ASP A 283 -11.36 11.38 -8.39
N SER A 284 -12.16 10.67 -9.15
CA SER A 284 -11.70 9.84 -10.28
C SER A 284 -11.15 10.63 -11.48
N ASN A 285 -11.08 11.97 -11.41
CA ASN A 285 -10.43 12.77 -12.43
C ASN A 285 -8.92 12.87 -12.22
N HIS A 286 -8.44 12.67 -11.01
CA HIS A 286 -7.03 12.81 -10.64
C HIS A 286 -6.41 14.10 -11.17
N SER A 287 -7.11 15.22 -10.96
CA SER A 287 -6.66 16.53 -11.47
C SER A 287 -5.59 17.12 -10.55
N LEU A 288 -4.62 17.81 -11.15
CA LEU A 288 -3.66 18.65 -10.41
C LEU A 288 -4.29 19.91 -9.80
N LYS A 289 -5.51 20.25 -10.20
CA LYS A 289 -6.22 21.41 -9.66
C LYS A 289 -6.57 21.20 -8.19
N THR A 290 -6.23 22.19 -7.36
CA THR A 290 -6.59 22.23 -5.95
C THR A 290 -7.70 23.24 -5.67
N THR A 291 -8.45 23.00 -4.61
CA THR A 291 -9.54 23.85 -4.15
C THR A 291 -9.50 24.01 -2.62
N LEU A 292 -10.49 24.71 -2.04
CA LEU A 292 -10.62 24.76 -0.58
C LEU A 292 -10.99 23.38 -0.02
N PRO A 293 -10.56 23.04 1.22
CA PRO A 293 -10.77 21.72 1.83
C PRO A 293 -12.23 21.25 1.90
N ASN A 294 -13.18 22.14 1.89
CA ASN A 294 -14.62 21.84 1.92
C ASN A 294 -15.31 21.87 0.54
N LYS A 295 -14.57 22.10 -0.56
CA LYS A 295 -15.15 22.25 -1.91
C LYS A 295 -14.59 21.29 -2.96
N GLY A 296 -13.58 20.54 -2.63
CA GLY A 296 -12.95 19.57 -3.53
C GLY A 296 -11.52 19.25 -3.09
N LYS A 297 -10.73 18.64 -3.96
CA LYS A 297 -9.36 18.22 -3.63
C LYS A 297 -8.49 19.43 -3.24
N ASN A 298 -7.87 19.38 -2.07
CA ASN A 298 -6.97 20.42 -1.53
C ASN A 298 -5.50 20.01 -1.55
N SER A 299 -5.19 18.72 -1.65
CA SER A 299 -3.82 18.24 -1.86
C SER A 299 -3.40 18.43 -3.33
N PRO A 300 -2.19 18.92 -3.61
CA PRO A 300 -1.66 19.01 -4.97
C PRO A 300 -1.32 17.64 -5.59
N THR A 301 -1.07 16.62 -4.77
CA THR A 301 -0.81 15.26 -5.24
C THR A 301 -2.13 14.50 -5.41
N PRO A 302 -2.51 14.12 -6.64
CA PRO A 302 -3.67 13.25 -6.85
C PRO A 302 -3.43 11.86 -6.29
N LEU A 303 -4.51 11.19 -5.84
CA LEU A 303 -4.43 9.91 -5.16
C LEU A 303 -5.44 8.91 -5.73
N GLN A 304 -4.95 7.71 -6.08
CA GLN A 304 -5.77 6.56 -6.45
C GLN A 304 -5.89 5.62 -5.26
N ASP A 305 -7.12 5.34 -4.81
CA ASP A 305 -7.37 4.44 -3.69
C ASP A 305 -8.71 3.72 -3.82
N VAL A 306 -8.88 2.59 -3.12
CA VAL A 306 -10.11 1.78 -3.18
C VAL A 306 -10.47 1.33 -1.77
N SER A 307 -11.73 1.52 -1.39
CA SER A 307 -12.30 1.04 -0.13
C SER A 307 -13.56 0.22 -0.41
N SER A 308 -14.22 -0.28 0.62
CA SER A 308 -15.46 -1.02 0.48
C SER A 308 -16.41 -0.79 1.64
N ILE A 309 -17.73 -0.93 1.35
CA ILE A 309 -18.80 -1.01 2.35
C ILE A 309 -19.47 -2.38 2.25
N VAL A 310 -19.81 -2.94 3.40
CA VAL A 310 -20.36 -4.29 3.53
C VAL A 310 -21.51 -4.36 4.55
N THR A 311 -22.40 -5.31 4.37
CA THR A 311 -23.36 -5.76 5.38
C THR A 311 -23.29 -7.29 5.52
N GLY A 312 -23.98 -7.87 6.49
CA GLY A 312 -24.05 -9.31 6.66
C GLY A 312 -23.03 -9.87 7.64
N GLN A 313 -22.81 -11.16 7.56
CA GLN A 313 -22.08 -11.92 8.59
C GLN A 313 -20.61 -11.50 8.78
N VAL A 314 -19.97 -10.91 7.77
CA VAL A 314 -18.60 -10.36 7.85
C VAL A 314 -18.48 -9.26 8.92
N LEU A 315 -19.57 -8.59 9.28
CA LEU A 315 -19.56 -7.56 10.33
C LEU A 315 -19.08 -8.09 11.67
N TRP A 316 -19.38 -9.35 11.97
CA TRP A 316 -18.91 -10.00 13.18
C TRP A 316 -17.40 -10.13 13.20
N ASP A 317 -16.77 -10.49 12.07
CA ASP A 317 -15.32 -10.62 11.94
C ASP A 317 -14.61 -9.25 12.04
N ILE A 318 -15.20 -8.22 11.44
CA ILE A 318 -14.70 -6.84 11.55
C ILE A 318 -14.81 -6.36 13.00
N ASN A 319 -15.94 -6.66 13.67
CA ASN A 319 -16.11 -6.34 15.09
C ASN A 319 -15.14 -7.11 15.99
N HIS A 320 -14.86 -8.38 15.71
CA HIS A 320 -13.86 -9.13 16.44
C HIS A 320 -12.49 -8.42 16.39
N ASN A 321 -12.07 -7.99 15.20
CA ASN A 321 -10.84 -7.23 15.02
C ASN A 321 -10.84 -5.91 15.82
N PHE A 322 -11.95 -5.17 15.76
CA PHE A 322 -12.08 -3.90 16.51
C PHE A 322 -12.02 -4.12 18.01
N CYS A 323 -12.85 -5.04 18.54
CA CYS A 323 -12.91 -5.33 19.97
C CYS A 323 -11.58 -5.82 20.53
N GLN A 324 -10.91 -6.75 19.85
CA GLN A 324 -9.61 -7.26 20.24
C GLN A 324 -8.57 -6.13 20.31
N SER A 325 -8.59 -5.21 19.34
CA SER A 325 -7.67 -4.07 19.30
C SER A 325 -8.01 -3.02 20.37
N TRP A 326 -9.30 -2.75 20.58
CA TRP A 326 -9.80 -1.76 21.54
C TRP A 326 -9.51 -2.16 22.98
N ASP A 327 -9.82 -3.40 23.34
CA ASP A 327 -9.71 -3.88 24.72
C ASP A 327 -8.24 -4.01 25.19
N ARG A 328 -7.30 -4.12 24.24
CA ARG A 328 -5.85 -4.11 24.54
C ARG A 328 -5.30 -2.76 24.93
N GLN A 329 -5.99 -1.66 24.65
CA GLN A 329 -5.49 -0.32 24.95
C GLN A 329 -5.90 0.13 26.34
N ASN A 330 -4.93 0.35 27.22
CA ASN A 330 -5.16 0.91 28.55
C ASN A 330 -5.42 2.41 28.45
N ASN A 331 -6.47 2.90 29.10
CA ASN A 331 -6.90 4.30 29.11
C ASN A 331 -5.98 5.26 29.89
N LYS A 332 -4.82 4.85 30.35
CA LYS A 332 -3.92 5.67 31.20
C LYS A 332 -3.42 6.96 30.56
N GLN A 333 -3.62 7.14 29.27
CA GLN A 333 -3.06 8.28 28.52
C GLN A 333 -4.05 9.45 28.35
N TRP A 334 -5.36 9.18 28.41
CA TRP A 334 -6.38 10.15 28.04
C TRP A 334 -7.41 10.33 29.16
N GLY A 335 -7.02 11.04 30.20
CA GLY A 335 -7.95 11.44 31.22
C GLY A 335 -8.30 10.40 32.29
N LYS A 336 -9.03 10.85 33.28
CA LYS A 336 -9.27 10.16 34.54
C LYS A 336 -10.41 9.13 34.49
N ASP A 337 -11.10 8.98 33.36
CA ASP A 337 -12.26 8.09 33.28
C ASP A 337 -11.91 6.76 32.63
N PRO A 338 -11.97 5.66 33.37
CA PRO A 338 -11.81 4.30 32.85
C PRO A 338 -13.08 3.83 32.14
N VAL A 339 -13.59 4.63 31.22
CA VAL A 339 -14.85 4.34 30.56
C VAL A 339 -14.59 3.35 29.42
N ASP A 340 -15.40 2.31 29.39
CA ASP A 340 -15.51 1.31 28.32
C ASP A 340 -14.31 0.38 28.11
N ILE A 341 -13.83 -0.20 29.19
CA ILE A 341 -12.95 -1.39 29.16
C ILE A 341 -13.83 -2.61 28.90
N GLY A 342 -13.45 -3.46 27.93
CA GLY A 342 -14.11 -4.74 27.70
C GLY A 342 -15.37 -4.65 26.81
N ILE A 343 -15.27 -3.97 25.67
CA ILE A 343 -16.33 -3.96 24.67
C ILE A 343 -16.63 -5.37 24.12
N THR A 344 -15.64 -6.27 24.09
CA THR A 344 -15.81 -7.67 23.72
C THR A 344 -16.87 -8.34 24.58
N GLY A 345 -16.84 -8.16 25.91
CA GLY A 345 -17.84 -8.72 26.82
C GLY A 345 -19.25 -8.16 26.59
N LYS A 346 -19.37 -6.86 26.27
CA LYS A 346 -20.65 -6.20 25.99
C LYS A 346 -21.29 -6.69 24.69
N ARG A 347 -20.50 -7.11 23.72
CA ARG A 347 -20.94 -7.60 22.42
C ARG A 347 -20.97 -9.13 22.30
N GLN A 348 -20.74 -9.84 23.38
CA GLN A 348 -20.65 -11.30 23.42
C GLN A 348 -21.93 -12.01 22.96
N SER A 349 -23.09 -11.38 23.15
CA SER A 349 -24.38 -11.93 22.72
C SER A 349 -24.59 -11.88 21.20
N PHE A 350 -23.83 -11.08 20.47
CA PHE A 350 -23.95 -10.98 19.03
C PHE A 350 -23.10 -12.04 18.34
N THR A 351 -23.74 -12.89 17.55
CA THR A 351 -23.11 -13.93 16.72
C THR A 351 -23.26 -13.60 15.24
N ARG A 352 -22.52 -14.26 14.36
CA ARG A 352 -22.61 -14.05 12.91
C ARG A 352 -24.05 -14.16 12.37
N ASP A 353 -24.82 -15.11 12.88
CA ASP A 353 -26.18 -15.38 12.39
C ASP A 353 -27.16 -14.23 12.64
N HIS A 354 -26.83 -13.29 13.53
CA HIS A 354 -27.64 -12.08 13.71
C HIS A 354 -27.53 -11.12 12.52
N TYR A 355 -26.43 -11.14 11.78
CA TYR A 355 -26.18 -10.21 10.67
C TYR A 355 -26.50 -10.86 9.34
N GLN A 356 -27.65 -10.52 8.79
CA GLN A 356 -28.02 -10.98 7.45
C GLN A 356 -27.58 -9.96 6.40
N PRO A 357 -27.15 -10.43 5.20
CA PRO A 357 -26.89 -9.52 4.08
C PRO A 357 -28.11 -8.67 3.78
N ASN A 358 -27.96 -7.34 3.79
CA ASN A 358 -29.05 -6.40 3.55
C ASN A 358 -28.72 -5.45 2.38
N PRO A 359 -29.09 -5.82 1.13
CA PRO A 359 -28.85 -4.98 -0.04
C PRO A 359 -29.58 -3.63 0.00
N SER A 360 -30.68 -3.53 0.75
CA SER A 360 -31.43 -2.28 0.85
C SER A 360 -30.72 -1.20 1.68
N LEU A 361 -29.75 -1.58 2.50
CA LEU A 361 -28.92 -0.60 3.22
C LEU A 361 -27.88 0.03 2.33
N VAL A 362 -27.41 -0.64 1.27
CA VAL A 362 -26.31 -0.15 0.43
C VAL A 362 -26.70 -0.30 -1.03
N ASP A 363 -27.04 0.81 -1.67
CA ASP A 363 -27.42 0.82 -3.08
C ASP A 363 -26.27 0.28 -3.95
N ASP A 364 -26.60 -0.45 -5.01
CA ASP A 364 -25.68 -1.08 -5.95
C ASP A 364 -24.73 -2.12 -5.35
N SER A 365 -24.96 -2.56 -4.11
CA SER A 365 -24.19 -3.64 -3.52
C SER A 365 -24.49 -4.98 -4.15
N LYS A 366 -23.49 -5.86 -4.16
CA LYS A 366 -23.61 -7.24 -4.67
C LYS A 366 -23.67 -8.22 -3.51
N LEU A 367 -24.53 -9.23 -3.62
CA LEU A 367 -24.51 -10.36 -2.69
C LEU A 367 -23.33 -11.27 -3.01
N VAL A 368 -22.53 -11.57 -2.00
CA VAL A 368 -21.30 -12.33 -2.15
C VAL A 368 -21.12 -13.30 -0.97
N MET A 369 -20.25 -14.30 -1.18
CA MET A 369 -19.52 -14.90 -0.07
C MET A 369 -18.23 -14.11 0.12
N ALA A 370 -17.97 -13.67 1.34
CA ALA A 370 -16.76 -12.91 1.67
C ALA A 370 -16.08 -13.48 2.92
N GLN A 371 -14.77 -13.29 3.01
CA GLN A 371 -13.98 -13.70 4.15
C GLN A 371 -13.07 -12.55 4.58
N ILE A 372 -13.03 -12.27 5.88
CA ILE A 372 -12.06 -11.33 6.45
C ILE A 372 -10.74 -12.07 6.71
N VAL A 373 -9.65 -11.50 6.27
CA VAL A 373 -8.29 -12.02 6.44
C VAL A 373 -7.38 -10.96 7.04
N ARG A 374 -6.42 -11.39 7.87
CA ARG A 374 -5.58 -10.45 8.63
C ARG A 374 -4.10 -10.80 8.56
N THR A 375 -3.26 -9.78 8.72
CA THR A 375 -1.96 -9.90 9.36
C THR A 375 -2.09 -9.33 10.77
N TYR A 376 -1.70 -10.07 11.78
CA TYR A 376 -1.88 -9.65 13.18
C TYR A 376 -0.74 -10.15 14.06
N ASP A 377 -0.42 -9.40 15.11
CA ASP A 377 0.78 -9.65 15.92
C ASP A 377 0.57 -10.60 17.11
N GLN A 378 -0.63 -10.59 17.72
CA GLN A 378 -0.95 -11.43 18.88
C GLN A 378 -2.45 -11.82 18.86
N PRO A 379 -2.78 -13.05 18.50
CA PRO A 379 -1.91 -14.12 18.02
C PRO A 379 -1.23 -13.77 16.69
N ASN A 380 -0.16 -14.48 16.35
CA ASN A 380 0.52 -14.28 15.08
C ASN A 380 -0.32 -14.84 13.93
N ILE A 381 -0.86 -13.95 13.10
CA ILE A 381 -1.71 -14.25 11.94
C ILE A 381 -1.04 -13.73 10.68
N GLU A 382 -1.00 -14.55 9.64
CA GLU A 382 -0.43 -14.23 8.32
C GLU A 382 -1.39 -14.62 7.19
N ASP A 383 -2.68 -14.48 7.42
CA ASP A 383 -3.69 -15.01 6.50
C ASP A 383 -3.67 -14.28 5.15
N ILE A 384 -3.38 -12.97 5.12
CA ILE A 384 -3.24 -12.22 3.88
C ILE A 384 -2.12 -12.81 3.02
N MET A 385 -0.94 -13.07 3.59
CA MET A 385 0.17 -13.71 2.88
C MET A 385 -0.21 -15.09 2.34
N LYS A 386 -0.86 -15.92 3.16
CA LYS A 386 -1.30 -17.25 2.76
C LYS A 386 -2.28 -17.21 1.60
N VAL A 387 -3.23 -16.24 1.61
CA VAL A 387 -4.18 -16.02 0.51
C VAL A 387 -3.44 -15.72 -0.79
N TYR A 388 -2.49 -14.79 -0.77
CA TYR A 388 -1.72 -14.45 -1.97
C TYR A 388 -0.92 -15.64 -2.50
N LEU A 389 -0.15 -16.31 -1.64
CA LEU A 389 0.69 -17.45 -2.04
C LEU A 389 -0.13 -18.67 -2.49
N LYS A 390 -1.34 -18.84 -1.96
CA LYS A 390 -2.26 -19.88 -2.42
C LYS A 390 -2.88 -19.54 -3.78
N ASN A 391 -3.40 -18.31 -3.91
CA ASN A 391 -4.25 -17.95 -5.05
C ASN A 391 -3.44 -17.64 -6.31
N ILE A 392 -2.19 -17.23 -6.18
CA ILE A 392 -1.27 -17.09 -7.32
C ILE A 392 -1.14 -18.40 -8.11
N LYS A 393 -1.28 -19.55 -7.45
CA LYS A 393 -1.22 -20.89 -8.07
C LYS A 393 -2.52 -21.31 -8.76
N GLN A 394 -3.60 -20.58 -8.55
CA GLN A 394 -4.89 -20.89 -9.17
C GLN A 394 -5.15 -20.04 -10.41
N THR A 395 -4.38 -18.98 -10.60
CA THR A 395 -4.54 -18.06 -11.73
C THR A 395 -4.16 -18.75 -13.04
N THR A 396 -5.00 -18.56 -14.05
CA THR A 396 -4.87 -19.22 -15.36
C THR A 396 -4.77 -18.25 -16.53
N SER A 397 -5.25 -17.03 -16.38
CA SER A 397 -5.38 -16.06 -17.46
C SER A 397 -4.61 -14.78 -17.17
N TYR A 398 -4.99 -14.06 -16.11
CA TYR A 398 -4.35 -12.81 -15.78
C TYR A 398 -4.38 -12.50 -14.28
N ILE A 399 -3.48 -11.60 -13.89
CA ILE A 399 -3.45 -10.94 -12.57
C ILE A 399 -3.49 -9.43 -12.80
N TYR A 400 -4.37 -8.75 -12.10
CA TYR A 400 -4.34 -7.31 -11.99
C TYR A 400 -4.00 -6.90 -10.56
N THR A 401 -3.06 -5.96 -10.37
CA THR A 401 -2.65 -5.48 -9.06
C THR A 401 -2.49 -3.96 -9.08
N GLU A 402 -3.24 -3.26 -8.24
CA GLU A 402 -2.90 -1.91 -7.78
C GLU A 402 -2.30 -2.02 -6.40
N ASN A 403 -1.10 -1.50 -6.19
CA ASN A 403 -0.47 -1.53 -4.88
C ASN A 403 0.52 -0.39 -4.70
N GLN A 404 0.46 0.25 -3.53
CA GLN A 404 1.38 1.32 -3.16
C GLN A 404 2.84 0.90 -3.27
N TYR A 405 3.15 -0.33 -2.83
CA TYR A 405 4.46 -0.95 -2.93
C TYR A 405 4.34 -2.31 -3.62
N PHE A 406 5.15 -2.55 -4.63
CA PHE A 406 5.16 -3.79 -5.37
C PHE A 406 6.53 -4.45 -5.21
N ARG A 407 6.76 -5.07 -4.05
CA ARG A 407 8.06 -5.54 -3.60
C ARG A 407 8.00 -6.75 -2.66
N PHE A 408 7.24 -7.79 -3.09
CA PHE A 408 7.15 -9.06 -2.38
C PHE A 408 7.58 -10.22 -3.27
N PRO A 409 8.91 -10.40 -3.50
CA PRO A 409 9.48 -11.44 -4.36
C PRO A 409 8.94 -12.86 -4.12
N PRO A 410 8.64 -13.28 -2.86
CA PRO A 410 8.10 -14.62 -2.61
C PRO A 410 6.86 -14.95 -3.43
N LEU A 411 6.01 -13.97 -3.72
CA LEU A 411 4.80 -14.20 -4.53
C LEU A 411 5.15 -14.65 -5.96
N VAL A 412 6.10 -13.99 -6.60
CA VAL A 412 6.52 -14.36 -7.97
C VAL A 412 7.27 -15.68 -7.99
N ARG A 413 8.11 -15.94 -6.99
CA ARG A 413 8.83 -17.23 -6.87
C ARG A 413 7.87 -18.40 -6.71
N GLU A 414 6.82 -18.23 -5.91
CA GLU A 414 5.77 -19.24 -5.73
C GLU A 414 5.07 -19.56 -7.05
N PHE A 415 4.78 -18.54 -7.86
CA PHE A 415 4.22 -18.73 -9.19
C PHE A 415 5.20 -19.47 -10.13
N ILE A 416 6.46 -19.03 -10.20
CA ILE A 416 7.47 -19.66 -11.05
C ILE A 416 7.62 -21.16 -10.69
N SER A 417 7.67 -21.48 -9.39
CA SER A 417 7.70 -22.86 -8.92
C SER A 417 6.47 -23.66 -9.33
N HIS A 418 5.31 -23.02 -9.42
CA HIS A 418 4.08 -23.66 -9.85
C HIS A 418 3.95 -23.78 -11.36
N TRP A 419 4.58 -22.93 -12.14
CA TRP A 419 4.47 -22.88 -13.59
C TRP A 419 4.83 -24.22 -14.26
N GLU A 420 5.91 -24.84 -13.84
CA GLU A 420 6.30 -26.15 -14.35
C GLU A 420 5.23 -27.23 -14.07
N THR A 421 4.57 -27.14 -12.93
CA THR A 421 3.49 -28.07 -12.56
C THR A 421 2.30 -27.92 -13.49
N ILE A 422 1.83 -26.69 -13.75
CA ILE A 422 0.66 -26.50 -14.63
C ILE A 422 0.97 -26.80 -16.08
N LYS A 423 2.20 -26.54 -16.52
CA LYS A 423 2.67 -26.91 -17.86
C LYS A 423 2.72 -28.44 -18.05
N ASN A 424 3.26 -29.16 -17.09
CA ASN A 424 3.32 -30.61 -17.10
C ASN A 424 1.92 -31.25 -16.99
N ASN A 425 0.93 -30.56 -16.44
CA ASN A 425 -0.46 -30.99 -16.37
C ASN A 425 -1.27 -30.66 -17.63
N GLY A 426 -0.62 -30.29 -18.73
CA GLY A 426 -1.23 -30.16 -20.04
C GLY A 426 -1.71 -28.75 -20.40
N ARG A 427 -1.20 -27.71 -19.75
CA ARG A 427 -1.47 -26.34 -20.18
C ARG A 427 -0.89 -26.10 -21.57
N THR A 428 -1.72 -25.66 -22.48
CA THR A 428 -1.37 -25.32 -23.86
C THR A 428 -1.26 -23.82 -24.12
N GLU A 429 -1.91 -23.00 -23.29
CA GLU A 429 -1.87 -21.56 -23.38
C GLU A 429 -0.50 -21.01 -22.97
N GLY A 430 -0.21 -19.80 -23.43
CA GLY A 430 1.01 -19.09 -23.13
C GLY A 430 1.12 -18.58 -21.69
N PRO A 431 2.07 -17.62 -21.45
CA PRO A 431 2.31 -17.04 -20.13
C PRO A 431 1.10 -16.30 -19.58
N ILE A 432 0.93 -16.29 -18.27
CA ILE A 432 -0.07 -15.48 -17.58
C ILE A 432 0.32 -14.00 -17.68
N HIS A 433 -0.68 -13.13 -17.85
CA HIS A 433 -0.50 -11.71 -18.03
C HIS A 433 -0.68 -10.95 -16.71
N TRP A 434 0.37 -10.27 -16.23
CA TRP A 434 0.30 -9.48 -15.00
C TRP A 434 0.27 -7.98 -15.30
N PHE A 435 -0.85 -7.34 -14.95
CA PHE A 435 -1.05 -5.89 -15.07
C PHE A 435 -0.81 -5.26 -13.70
N THR A 436 0.22 -4.45 -13.57
CA THR A 436 0.57 -3.81 -12.30
C THR A 436 0.51 -2.29 -12.42
N VAL A 437 -0.13 -1.66 -11.44
CA VAL A 437 -0.14 -0.22 -11.24
C VAL A 437 0.44 0.07 -9.85
N THR A 438 1.52 0.86 -9.78
CA THR A 438 2.26 1.14 -8.56
C THR A 438 2.99 2.50 -8.65
N ASN A 439 3.66 2.92 -7.60
CA ASN A 439 4.40 4.18 -7.57
C ASN A 439 5.85 4.01 -8.03
N SER A 440 6.39 5.04 -8.68
CA SER A 440 7.82 5.13 -8.99
C SER A 440 8.63 5.92 -7.95
N SER A 441 7.95 6.62 -7.05
CA SER A 441 8.54 7.40 -5.97
C SER A 441 8.88 6.57 -4.74
N ASP A 442 9.86 7.02 -3.97
CA ASP A 442 10.36 6.36 -2.75
C ASP A 442 9.69 6.90 -1.47
N GLU A 443 8.44 7.30 -1.53
CA GLU A 443 7.75 7.81 -0.36
C GLU A 443 7.45 6.69 0.64
N GLY A 444 7.80 6.92 1.91
CA GLY A 444 7.55 6.00 3.03
C GLY A 444 8.77 5.74 3.91
N ILE A 445 8.55 5.00 4.98
CA ILE A 445 9.61 4.54 5.89
C ILE A 445 10.35 3.37 5.21
N GLY A 446 11.43 3.69 4.51
CA GLY A 446 12.23 2.73 3.77
C GLY A 446 11.83 2.59 2.30
N ALA A 447 12.77 2.87 1.41
CA ALA A 447 12.51 2.89 -0.03
C ALA A 447 12.37 1.50 -0.65
N GLY A 448 12.81 0.40 0.02
CA GLY A 448 12.64 -0.99 -0.42
C GLY A 448 13.07 -1.26 -1.86
N THR A 449 14.00 -0.46 -2.39
CA THR A 449 14.36 -0.51 -3.82
C THR A 449 15.04 -1.81 -4.21
N TYR A 450 15.71 -2.44 -3.24
CA TYR A 450 16.31 -3.76 -3.43
C TYR A 450 15.23 -4.82 -3.71
N THR A 451 14.23 -4.95 -2.83
CA THR A 451 13.14 -5.93 -2.97
C THR A 451 12.24 -5.63 -4.16
N THR A 452 12.05 -4.35 -4.50
CA THR A 452 11.35 -3.92 -5.73
C THR A 452 12.11 -4.39 -6.97
N ASN A 453 13.43 -4.18 -7.02
CA ASN A 453 14.26 -4.63 -8.14
C ASN A 453 14.27 -6.15 -8.28
N GLU A 454 14.37 -6.88 -7.16
CA GLU A 454 14.28 -8.35 -7.18
C GLU A 454 12.93 -8.84 -7.72
N MET A 455 11.82 -8.20 -7.31
CA MET A 455 10.50 -8.56 -7.82
C MET A 455 10.40 -8.29 -9.33
N PHE A 456 10.91 -7.16 -9.82
CA PHE A 456 10.91 -6.83 -11.25
C PHE A 456 11.83 -7.75 -12.05
N LYS A 457 12.97 -8.13 -11.49
CA LYS A 457 13.87 -9.14 -12.11
C LYS A 457 13.16 -10.48 -12.29
N LEU A 458 12.45 -10.94 -11.28
CA LEU A 458 11.64 -12.17 -11.35
C LEU A 458 10.49 -12.09 -12.37
N LEU A 459 9.99 -10.90 -12.66
CA LEU A 459 8.96 -10.64 -13.68
C LEU A 459 9.54 -10.38 -15.08
N GLY A 460 10.88 -10.46 -15.24
CA GLY A 460 11.53 -10.14 -16.50
C GLY A 460 11.54 -8.66 -16.84
N ARG A 461 11.42 -7.76 -15.83
CA ARG A 461 11.29 -6.31 -16.00
C ARG A 461 12.36 -5.50 -15.24
N GLN A 462 13.57 -6.05 -15.11
CA GLN A 462 14.67 -5.38 -14.41
C GLN A 462 15.11 -4.06 -15.08
N GLU A 463 14.88 -3.93 -16.39
CA GLU A 463 15.23 -2.75 -17.18
C GLU A 463 14.54 -1.46 -16.72
N VAL A 464 13.49 -1.55 -15.94
CA VAL A 464 12.78 -0.36 -15.43
C VAL A 464 13.44 0.27 -14.19
N MET A 465 14.47 -0.39 -13.61
CA MET A 465 15.26 0.09 -12.47
C MET A 465 16.78 -0.05 -12.72
N PRO A 466 17.33 0.51 -13.80
CA PRO A 466 18.71 0.23 -14.23
C PRO A 466 19.76 0.71 -13.23
N GLY A 467 19.53 1.83 -12.55
CA GLY A 467 20.45 2.35 -11.54
C GLY A 467 20.62 1.41 -10.35
N VAL A 468 19.50 0.94 -9.79
CA VAL A 468 19.47 -0.01 -8.66
C VAL A 468 20.11 -1.35 -9.07
N ALA A 469 19.77 -1.86 -10.24
CA ALA A 469 20.32 -3.12 -10.76
C ALA A 469 21.85 -3.05 -10.87
N ARG A 470 22.41 -1.93 -11.33
CA ARG A 470 23.88 -1.72 -11.37
C ARG A 470 24.54 -1.75 -9.99
N GLU A 471 23.97 -1.03 -9.02
CA GLU A 471 24.53 -0.99 -7.67
C GLU A 471 24.48 -2.36 -6.98
N ILE A 472 23.40 -3.10 -7.15
CA ILE A 472 23.31 -4.47 -6.65
C ILE A 472 24.40 -5.34 -7.27
N LYS A 473 24.57 -5.28 -8.61
CA LYS A 473 25.62 -6.03 -9.29
C LYS A 473 27.04 -5.66 -8.82
N ARG A 474 27.26 -4.37 -8.57
CA ARG A 474 28.53 -3.87 -8.02
C ARG A 474 28.81 -4.42 -6.62
N GLU A 475 27.81 -4.48 -5.74
CA GLU A 475 27.91 -5.10 -4.41
C GLU A 475 28.24 -6.61 -4.52
N GLU A 476 27.50 -7.34 -5.39
CA GLU A 476 27.73 -8.77 -5.61
C GLU A 476 29.17 -9.05 -6.06
N LEU A 477 29.63 -8.32 -7.05
CA LEU A 477 31.02 -8.41 -7.54
C LEU A 477 32.06 -8.08 -6.44
N GLY A 478 31.76 -7.09 -5.59
CA GLY A 478 32.62 -6.75 -4.44
C GLY A 478 32.75 -7.90 -3.44
N VAL A 479 31.63 -8.58 -3.14
CA VAL A 479 31.64 -9.78 -2.27
C VAL A 479 32.42 -10.92 -2.92
N GLU A 480 32.22 -11.17 -4.22
CA GLU A 480 32.93 -12.22 -4.97
C GLU A 480 34.43 -11.94 -5.02
N LEU A 481 34.81 -10.69 -5.29
CA LEU A 481 36.20 -10.26 -5.25
C LEU A 481 36.82 -10.51 -3.88
N GLY A 482 36.12 -10.21 -2.79
CA GLY A 482 36.57 -10.50 -1.43
C GLY A 482 36.86 -11.99 -1.20
N LYS A 483 35.94 -12.86 -1.66
CA LYS A 483 36.10 -14.33 -1.59
C LYS A 483 37.29 -14.80 -2.40
N CYS A 484 37.48 -14.31 -3.61
CA CYS A 484 38.62 -14.65 -4.47
C CYS A 484 39.95 -14.22 -3.84
N LYS A 485 40.00 -13.02 -3.23
CA LYS A 485 41.25 -12.55 -2.52
C LYS A 485 41.58 -13.41 -1.29
N VAL A 486 40.56 -13.83 -0.52
CA VAL A 486 40.76 -14.76 0.61
C VAL A 486 41.25 -16.12 0.09
N ASN A 487 40.60 -16.67 -0.96
CA ASN A 487 40.99 -17.94 -1.58
C ASN A 487 42.43 -17.86 -2.12
N GLN A 488 42.84 -16.76 -2.74
CA GLN A 488 44.18 -16.51 -3.21
C GLN A 488 45.24 -16.60 -2.08
N ALA A 489 44.94 -15.99 -0.94
CA ALA A 489 45.83 -16.07 0.22
C ALA A 489 45.94 -17.51 0.78
N ILE A 490 44.82 -18.26 0.76
CA ILE A 490 44.83 -19.68 1.18
C ILE A 490 45.66 -20.52 0.22
N LEU A 491 45.47 -20.40 -1.10
CA LEU A 491 46.18 -21.16 -2.12
C LEU A 491 47.69 -20.87 -2.05
N TYR A 492 48.06 -19.61 -1.87
CA TYR A 492 49.45 -19.22 -1.68
C TYR A 492 50.08 -19.91 -0.48
N ASN A 493 49.43 -19.88 0.68
CA ASN A 493 49.93 -20.52 1.90
C ASN A 493 50.02 -22.04 1.78
N LEU A 494 49.09 -22.66 1.07
CA LEU A 494 49.10 -24.11 0.82
C LEU A 494 50.24 -24.49 -0.13
N ALA A 495 50.47 -23.72 -1.20
CA ALA A 495 51.55 -23.96 -2.15
C ALA A 495 52.94 -23.90 -1.49
N ILE A 496 53.17 -22.91 -0.59
CA ILE A 496 54.41 -22.80 0.17
C ILE A 496 54.64 -24.00 1.10
N ARG A 497 53.60 -24.57 1.68
CA ARG A 497 53.65 -25.66 2.65
C ARG A 497 53.58 -27.03 2.02
N SER A 498 53.40 -27.11 0.72
CA SER A 498 53.23 -28.40 0.03
C SER A 498 54.54 -29.21 -0.01
N PRO A 499 54.53 -30.49 0.39
CA PRO A 499 55.72 -31.32 0.52
C PRO A 499 56.20 -31.86 -0.83
N THR A 500 55.34 -31.87 -1.87
CA THR A 500 55.69 -32.45 -3.18
C THR A 500 55.61 -31.43 -4.31
N SER A 501 56.44 -31.59 -5.33
CA SER A 501 56.45 -30.71 -6.51
C SER A 501 55.16 -30.81 -7.34
N GLY A 502 54.53 -31.97 -7.38
CA GLY A 502 53.26 -32.15 -8.10
C GLY A 502 52.07 -31.47 -7.46
N GLU A 503 51.95 -31.55 -6.12
CA GLU A 503 50.93 -30.83 -5.37
C GLU A 503 51.11 -29.31 -5.44
N ARG A 504 52.36 -28.86 -5.41
CA ARG A 504 52.70 -27.42 -5.56
C ARG A 504 52.24 -26.92 -6.94
N ALA A 505 52.57 -27.62 -8.02
CA ALA A 505 52.19 -27.26 -9.38
C ALA A 505 50.65 -27.17 -9.56
N ALA A 506 49.91 -28.12 -8.99
CA ALA A 506 48.44 -28.08 -9.00
C ALA A 506 47.82 -26.92 -8.18
N LEU A 507 48.50 -26.50 -7.11
CA LEU A 507 48.06 -25.32 -6.32
C LEU A 507 48.42 -23.99 -7.01
N GLU A 508 49.56 -23.94 -7.71
CA GLU A 508 49.97 -22.81 -8.54
C GLU A 508 49.02 -22.61 -9.73
N GLU A 509 48.59 -23.66 -10.40
CA GLU A 509 47.56 -23.57 -11.46
C GLU A 509 46.25 -23.00 -10.93
N LYS A 510 45.77 -23.45 -9.77
CA LYS A 510 44.56 -22.90 -9.12
C LYS A 510 44.78 -21.44 -8.68
N TYR A 511 45.98 -21.07 -8.24
CA TYR A 511 46.31 -19.71 -7.88
C TYR A 511 46.26 -18.77 -9.10
N GLU A 512 46.82 -19.19 -10.24
CA GLU A 512 46.79 -18.43 -11.49
C GLU A 512 45.36 -18.27 -12.02
N ALA A 513 44.55 -19.33 -11.99
CA ALA A 513 43.14 -19.28 -12.38
C ALA A 513 42.35 -18.28 -11.49
N ASN A 514 42.58 -18.33 -10.19
CA ASN A 514 41.95 -17.40 -9.25
C ASN A 514 42.45 -15.93 -9.42
N GLU A 515 43.70 -15.73 -9.80
CA GLU A 515 44.22 -14.40 -10.14
C GLU A 515 43.58 -13.83 -11.41
N GLN A 516 43.35 -14.67 -12.42
CA GLN A 516 42.63 -14.26 -13.64
C GLN A 516 41.20 -13.85 -13.31
N GLU A 517 40.51 -14.58 -12.43
CA GLU A 517 39.17 -14.28 -12.00
C GLU A 517 39.13 -12.95 -11.19
N ILE A 518 40.05 -12.69 -10.31
CA ILE A 518 40.22 -11.40 -9.62
C ILE A 518 40.32 -10.25 -10.63
N LYS A 519 41.19 -10.39 -11.63
CA LYS A 519 41.39 -9.37 -12.67
C LYS A 519 40.11 -9.14 -13.49
N ARG A 520 39.36 -10.23 -13.81
CA ARG A 520 38.05 -10.13 -14.49
C ARG A 520 37.07 -9.30 -13.68
N ILE A 521 36.92 -9.63 -12.39
CA ILE A 521 35.95 -8.98 -11.50
C ILE A 521 36.33 -7.50 -11.28
N GLU A 522 37.63 -7.21 -11.03
CA GLU A 522 38.11 -5.83 -10.85
C GLU A 522 37.87 -4.96 -12.10
N LYS A 523 38.05 -5.54 -13.30
CA LYS A 523 37.71 -4.86 -14.56
C LYS A 523 36.21 -4.59 -14.73
N GLU A 524 35.39 -5.54 -14.31
CA GLU A 524 33.92 -5.38 -14.39
C GLU A 524 33.41 -4.30 -13.43
N ILE A 525 33.92 -4.26 -12.20
CA ILE A 525 33.64 -3.18 -11.23
C ILE A 525 34.10 -1.83 -11.76
N ALA A 526 35.32 -1.74 -12.30
CA ALA A 526 35.86 -0.50 -12.86
C ALA A 526 35.02 0.02 -14.04
N ASN A 527 34.47 -0.88 -14.87
CA ASN A 527 33.57 -0.51 -15.95
C ASN A 527 32.22 0.05 -15.43
N ILE A 528 31.67 -0.55 -14.39
CA ILE A 528 30.45 -0.04 -13.72
C ILE A 528 30.72 1.36 -13.17
N ASP A 529 31.81 1.56 -12.43
CA ASP A 529 32.19 2.85 -11.83
C ASP A 529 32.45 3.94 -12.89
N LEU A 530 33.10 3.60 -14.00
CA LEU A 530 33.35 4.55 -15.10
C LEU A 530 32.05 5.00 -15.78
N LYS A 531 31.12 4.09 -15.97
CA LYS A 531 29.83 4.37 -16.59
C LYS A 531 28.96 5.23 -15.68
N GLN A 532 28.99 4.97 -14.38
CA GLN A 532 28.30 5.80 -13.39
C GLN A 532 28.87 7.22 -13.37
N ARG A 533 30.20 7.39 -13.34
CA ARG A 533 30.84 8.71 -13.41
C ARG A 533 30.49 9.48 -14.68
N LYS A 534 30.42 8.81 -15.82
CA LYS A 534 30.00 9.46 -17.08
C LYS A 534 28.57 9.97 -17.01
N ALA A 535 27.65 9.18 -16.42
CA ALA A 535 26.25 9.58 -16.22
C ALA A 535 26.16 10.79 -15.26
N GLU A 536 26.90 10.78 -14.15
CA GLU A 536 26.93 11.87 -13.18
C GLU A 536 27.52 13.18 -13.77
N ILE A 537 28.58 13.07 -14.55
CA ILE A 537 29.21 14.22 -15.24
C ILE A 537 28.22 14.82 -16.24
N LYS A 538 27.58 13.98 -17.06
CA LYS A 538 26.57 14.42 -18.03
C LYS A 538 25.39 15.14 -17.34
N GLN A 539 24.90 14.60 -16.21
CA GLN A 539 23.90 15.27 -15.40
C GLN A 539 24.36 16.62 -14.82
N ALA A 540 25.60 16.69 -14.37
CA ALA A 540 26.16 17.93 -13.84
C ALA A 540 26.36 19.00 -14.93
N GLU A 541 26.84 18.61 -16.11
CA GLU A 541 27.02 19.48 -17.27
C GLU A 541 25.67 20.04 -17.74
N GLN A 542 24.64 19.22 -17.80
CA GLN A 542 23.30 19.61 -18.16
C GLN A 542 22.67 20.55 -17.12
N LYS A 543 22.90 20.31 -15.81
CA LYS A 543 22.47 21.23 -14.74
C LYS A 543 23.15 22.59 -14.84
N THR A 544 24.41 22.64 -15.30
CA THR A 544 25.18 23.88 -15.47
C THR A 544 24.72 24.65 -16.71
N GLN A 545 24.47 23.98 -17.83
CA GLN A 545 23.93 24.60 -19.05
C GLN A 545 22.51 25.13 -18.85
N ASN A 546 21.70 24.52 -17.99
CA ASN A 546 20.35 24.95 -17.69
C ASN A 546 20.25 26.17 -16.77
N ASN A 547 21.30 26.50 -16.03
CA ASN A 547 21.36 27.75 -15.27
C ASN A 547 21.63 28.99 -16.15
N GLU A 548 22.08 28.82 -17.40
CA GLU A 548 22.38 29.89 -18.33
C GLU A 548 21.28 30.12 -19.40
N ASN A 549 20.36 29.15 -19.61
CA ASN A 549 19.24 29.29 -20.56
C ASN A 549 17.96 28.67 -19.98
N ILE A 550 16.97 29.54 -19.71
CA ILE A 550 15.62 29.15 -19.29
C ILE A 550 14.87 28.59 -20.52
N GLN A 551 15.12 27.36 -20.88
CA GLN A 551 14.22 26.55 -21.73
C GLN A 551 14.46 25.05 -21.45
N HIS A 552 13.38 24.41 -21.06
CA HIS A 552 13.16 23.05 -20.58
C HIS A 552 13.95 21.89 -21.17
N PRO A 553 14.69 21.10 -20.33
CA PRO A 553 15.28 19.84 -20.75
C PRO A 553 14.88 18.57 -19.98
N ASN A 554 14.18 18.65 -18.83
CA ASN A 554 14.09 17.49 -17.93
C ASN A 554 13.30 16.26 -18.44
N ALA A 555 12.38 16.42 -19.40
CA ALA A 555 11.66 15.27 -19.99
C ALA A 555 12.51 14.54 -21.05
N ILE A 556 13.36 15.30 -21.76
CA ILE A 556 14.27 14.76 -22.79
C ILE A 556 15.46 14.07 -22.12
N GLU A 557 15.96 14.62 -21.03
CA GLU A 557 17.10 14.16 -20.26
C GLU A 557 16.90 12.78 -19.64
N ASN A 558 15.74 12.55 -19.00
CA ASN A 558 15.41 11.24 -18.46
C ASN A 558 15.26 10.17 -19.55
N GLN A 559 15.02 10.58 -20.81
CA GLN A 559 14.86 9.66 -21.93
C GLN A 559 16.16 9.30 -22.63
N GLU A 560 17.08 10.25 -22.79
CA GLU A 560 18.41 9.94 -23.35
C GLU A 560 19.21 9.11 -22.36
N LEU A 561 19.15 9.41 -21.07
CA LEU A 561 19.69 8.58 -20.01
C LEU A 561 19.05 7.19 -20.01
N SER A 562 17.74 7.07 -20.21
CA SER A 562 17.05 5.79 -20.26
C SER A 562 17.48 4.94 -21.46
N GLN A 563 17.73 5.52 -22.60
CA GLN A 563 18.19 4.79 -23.78
C GLN A 563 19.67 4.38 -23.65
N GLU A 564 20.52 5.25 -23.13
CA GLU A 564 21.92 4.91 -22.80
C GLU A 564 21.98 3.88 -21.67
N GLU A 565 21.15 4.02 -20.64
CA GLU A 565 21.09 3.04 -19.54
C GLU A 565 20.49 1.70 -20.00
N ALA A 566 19.51 1.68 -20.88
CA ALA A 566 19.01 0.45 -21.49
C ALA A 566 20.07 -0.21 -22.39
N ASN A 567 20.82 0.60 -23.14
CA ASN A 567 21.96 0.09 -23.92
C ASN A 567 23.10 -0.40 -23.02
N LEU A 568 23.34 0.29 -21.89
CA LEU A 568 24.29 -0.11 -20.87
C LEU A 568 23.89 -1.41 -20.16
N THR A 569 22.60 -1.59 -19.91
CA THR A 569 22.05 -2.82 -19.34
C THR A 569 22.28 -3.99 -20.28
N LYS A 570 22.09 -3.80 -21.61
CA LYS A 570 22.43 -4.79 -22.64
C LYS A 570 23.93 -5.10 -22.68
N GLU A 571 24.78 -4.06 -22.66
CA GLU A 571 26.23 -4.22 -22.71
C GLU A 571 26.84 -4.84 -21.45
N LEU A 572 26.16 -4.75 -20.29
CA LEU A 572 26.59 -5.38 -19.03
C LEU A 572 26.15 -6.83 -18.90
N GLY A 573 25.49 -7.39 -19.93
CA GLY A 573 25.06 -8.79 -19.92
C GLY A 573 23.86 -9.05 -19.00
N TYR A 574 23.12 -8.02 -18.64
CA TYR A 574 21.77 -8.23 -18.09
C TYR A 574 20.88 -8.68 -19.23
N GLU A 575 20.85 -9.98 -19.49
CA GLU A 575 19.80 -10.53 -20.30
C GLU A 575 18.47 -10.24 -19.62
N ILE A 576 17.59 -9.54 -20.33
CA ILE A 576 16.16 -9.51 -19.99
C ILE A 576 15.71 -10.94 -20.22
N SER A 577 15.83 -11.77 -19.19
CA SER A 577 15.37 -13.14 -19.25
C SER A 577 13.84 -13.09 -19.25
N ASP A 578 13.22 -13.57 -20.31
CA ASP A 578 11.80 -13.88 -20.27
C ASP A 578 11.55 -14.81 -19.10
N THR A 579 10.78 -14.34 -18.13
CA THR A 579 10.41 -15.19 -17.00
C THR A 579 9.45 -16.26 -17.47
N PRO A 580 9.76 -17.53 -17.27
CA PRO A 580 8.87 -18.59 -17.68
C PRO A 580 7.48 -18.41 -17.09
N GLY A 581 6.46 -18.37 -17.94
CA GLY A 581 5.07 -18.38 -17.53
C GLY A 581 4.45 -17.03 -17.15
N ILE A 582 5.20 -15.93 -17.15
CA ILE A 582 4.68 -14.59 -16.84
C ILE A 582 5.11 -13.58 -17.89
N LYS A 583 4.18 -12.67 -18.25
CA LYS A 583 4.46 -11.40 -18.92
C LYS A 583 3.85 -10.28 -18.10
N ALA A 584 4.60 -9.24 -17.81
CA ALA A 584 4.13 -8.15 -16.94
C ALA A 584 4.21 -6.76 -17.60
N HIS A 585 3.15 -5.97 -17.44
CA HIS A 585 3.20 -4.51 -17.53
C HIS A 585 3.32 -3.94 -16.13
N ILE A 586 4.28 -3.06 -15.91
CA ILE A 586 4.45 -2.33 -14.65
C ILE A 586 4.29 -0.85 -14.98
N CYS A 587 3.24 -0.24 -14.40
CA CYS A 587 2.80 1.09 -14.75
C CYS A 587 2.72 2.01 -13.55
N THR A 588 2.89 3.30 -13.81
CA THR A 588 2.45 4.41 -12.95
C THR A 588 1.32 5.15 -13.63
N LEU A 589 0.63 6.03 -12.90
CA LEU A 589 -0.49 6.79 -13.42
C LEU A 589 -0.15 8.27 -13.57
N MET A 590 -0.53 8.86 -14.70
CA MET A 590 -0.41 10.30 -14.96
C MET A 590 -1.69 11.02 -14.55
N PRO A 591 -1.59 12.17 -13.85
CA PRO A 591 -2.72 13.01 -13.56
C PRO A 591 -3.16 13.84 -14.75
N LYS A 592 -4.31 14.50 -14.61
CA LYS A 592 -4.82 15.50 -15.57
C LYS A 592 -4.50 16.91 -15.10
N ASP A 593 -4.22 17.79 -16.05
CA ASP A 593 -4.15 19.24 -15.83
C ASP A 593 -5.54 19.86 -15.58
N GLU A 594 -5.60 21.16 -15.39
CA GLU A 594 -6.84 21.91 -15.20
C GLU A 594 -7.80 21.85 -16.40
N ASN A 595 -7.29 21.50 -17.59
CA ASN A 595 -8.05 21.35 -18.82
C ASN A 595 -8.47 19.89 -19.10
N GLY A 596 -8.20 18.97 -18.17
CA GLY A 596 -8.53 17.55 -18.29
C GLY A 596 -7.59 16.74 -19.20
N LYS A 597 -6.40 17.26 -19.53
CA LYS A 597 -5.40 16.55 -20.33
C LYS A 597 -4.39 15.84 -19.44
N TYR A 598 -4.03 14.61 -19.78
CA TYR A 598 -2.97 13.88 -19.09
C TYR A 598 -1.61 14.56 -19.29
N VAL A 599 -0.85 14.72 -18.20
CA VAL A 599 0.43 15.43 -18.20
C VAL A 599 1.55 14.59 -17.61
N HIS A 600 2.74 14.72 -18.18
CA HIS A 600 3.95 14.02 -17.72
C HIS A 600 4.69 14.79 -16.63
N THR A 601 4.60 16.11 -16.64
CA THR A 601 5.25 17.02 -15.68
C THR A 601 4.32 18.16 -15.30
N TYR A 602 4.57 18.75 -14.14
CA TYR A 602 3.90 19.98 -13.68
C TYR A 602 4.90 20.90 -12.98
N LYS A 603 4.55 22.16 -12.84
CA LYS A 603 5.40 23.13 -12.14
C LYS A 603 5.16 23.08 -10.63
N LYS A 604 6.19 22.68 -9.88
CA LYS A 604 6.21 22.77 -8.40
C LYS A 604 7.31 23.76 -8.01
N ASN A 605 6.93 24.88 -7.39
CA ASN A 605 7.86 25.95 -7.02
C ASN A 605 8.73 26.45 -8.20
N GLY A 606 8.12 26.57 -9.39
CA GLY A 606 8.78 27.01 -10.62
C GLY A 606 9.66 25.97 -11.31
N LYS A 607 9.83 24.78 -10.73
CA LYS A 607 10.62 23.67 -11.31
C LYS A 607 9.69 22.63 -11.94
N ASP A 608 10.09 22.08 -13.09
CA ASP A 608 9.41 20.92 -13.66
C ASP A 608 9.60 19.70 -12.76
N THR A 609 8.49 19.14 -12.34
CA THR A 609 8.42 17.97 -11.49
C THR A 609 7.65 16.88 -12.23
N PRO A 610 8.09 15.62 -12.21
CA PRO A 610 7.30 14.53 -12.76
C PRO A 610 5.91 14.50 -12.14
N ALA A 611 4.88 14.42 -12.97
CA ALA A 611 3.51 14.32 -12.54
C ALA A 611 3.13 12.85 -12.39
N GLU A 612 2.66 12.47 -11.23
CA GLU A 612 2.23 11.11 -10.92
C GLU A 612 1.01 11.15 -10.01
N VAL A 613 0.05 10.28 -10.25
CA VAL A 613 -1.02 9.97 -9.30
C VAL A 613 -0.44 9.01 -8.28
N TYR A 614 -0.49 9.36 -7.01
CA TYR A 614 -0.01 8.48 -5.95
C TYR A 614 -0.98 7.31 -5.77
N VAL A 615 -0.54 6.12 -6.08
CA VAL A 615 -1.31 4.89 -5.91
C VAL A 615 -1.21 4.44 -4.46
N HIS A 616 -2.32 4.50 -3.74
CA HIS A 616 -2.40 4.01 -2.37
C HIS A 616 -3.27 2.75 -2.25
N SER A 617 -4.03 2.41 -3.26
CA SER A 617 -4.84 1.18 -3.34
C SER A 617 -4.01 -0.10 -3.16
N LYS A 618 -4.63 -1.11 -2.55
CA LYS A 618 -4.07 -2.46 -2.37
C LYS A 618 -5.11 -3.48 -2.81
N VAL A 619 -5.34 -3.48 -4.13
CA VAL A 619 -6.32 -4.34 -4.81
C VAL A 619 -5.60 -5.38 -5.65
N THR A 620 -6.03 -6.63 -5.58
CA THR A 620 -5.62 -7.65 -6.55
C THR A 620 -6.86 -8.40 -7.05
N ILE A 621 -6.96 -8.53 -8.36
CA ILE A 621 -7.99 -9.29 -9.06
C ILE A 621 -7.31 -10.38 -9.88
N MET A 622 -7.83 -11.61 -9.83
CA MET A 622 -7.31 -12.75 -10.57
C MET A 622 -8.43 -13.39 -11.38
N ASP A 623 -8.24 -13.51 -12.70
CA ASP A 623 -9.12 -14.22 -13.65
C ASP A 623 -10.59 -13.75 -13.67
N ASP A 624 -10.89 -12.50 -13.33
CA ASP A 624 -12.25 -12.01 -13.10
C ASP A 624 -13.12 -12.87 -12.15
N VAL A 625 -12.45 -13.57 -11.22
CA VAL A 625 -13.11 -14.46 -10.24
C VAL A 625 -12.80 -14.02 -8.81
N PHE A 626 -11.53 -13.84 -8.50
CA PHE A 626 -11.06 -13.53 -7.17
C PHE A 626 -10.74 -12.05 -7.02
N THR A 627 -11.17 -11.48 -5.89
CA THR A 627 -10.84 -10.10 -5.50
C THR A 627 -10.37 -10.07 -4.06
N ILE A 628 -9.30 -9.33 -3.81
CA ILE A 628 -8.88 -8.90 -2.48
C ILE A 628 -8.75 -7.38 -2.45
N ILE A 629 -9.33 -6.76 -1.42
CA ILE A 629 -9.10 -5.37 -1.03
C ILE A 629 -8.60 -5.40 0.41
N SER A 630 -7.45 -4.79 0.67
CA SER A 630 -6.83 -4.85 1.99
C SER A 630 -6.00 -3.61 2.30
N SER A 631 -5.71 -3.40 3.58
CA SER A 631 -4.73 -2.40 3.97
C SER A 631 -3.27 -2.85 3.72
N ALA A 632 -3.05 -4.11 3.35
CA ALA A 632 -1.73 -4.72 3.23
C ALA A 632 -1.04 -4.35 1.92
N ASN A 633 0.12 -3.73 2.02
CA ASN A 633 1.03 -3.58 0.90
C ASN A 633 1.65 -4.92 0.47
N LEU A 634 1.99 -5.07 -0.81
CA LEU A 634 2.81 -6.19 -1.28
C LEU A 634 4.27 -5.97 -0.90
N ASN A 635 4.53 -6.07 0.40
CA ASN A 635 5.86 -6.02 1.00
C ASN A 635 5.92 -6.94 2.22
N THR A 636 7.11 -7.19 2.72
CA THR A 636 7.31 -8.11 3.84
C THR A 636 6.69 -7.60 5.14
N ARG A 637 6.71 -6.28 5.35
CA ARG A 637 6.11 -5.67 6.55
C ARG A 637 4.62 -5.98 6.67
N SER A 638 3.85 -5.65 5.64
CA SER A 638 2.39 -5.87 5.66
C SER A 638 2.03 -7.35 5.67
N MET A 639 2.86 -8.20 5.05
CA MET A 639 2.60 -9.64 5.00
C MET A 639 2.89 -10.35 6.32
N GLN A 640 3.80 -9.84 7.18
CA GLN A 640 4.29 -10.58 8.34
C GLN A 640 4.42 -9.77 9.64
N VAL A 641 4.49 -8.44 9.60
CA VAL A 641 4.90 -7.61 10.75
C VAL A 641 3.82 -6.64 11.19
N ASP A 642 3.34 -5.79 10.29
CA ASP A 642 2.32 -4.80 10.59
C ASP A 642 0.96 -5.46 10.80
N THR A 643 0.03 -4.80 11.50
CA THR A 643 -1.32 -5.35 11.57
C THR A 643 -2.13 -4.82 10.41
N GLU A 644 -2.68 -5.74 9.62
CA GLU A 644 -3.43 -5.48 8.40
C GLU A 644 -4.79 -6.20 8.43
N LEU A 645 -5.73 -5.70 7.66
CA LEU A 645 -7.02 -6.37 7.45
C LEU A 645 -7.43 -6.25 5.98
N GLY A 646 -7.97 -7.32 5.44
CA GLY A 646 -8.50 -7.37 4.10
C GLY A 646 -9.79 -8.18 4.02
N ILE A 647 -10.52 -7.95 2.96
CA ILE A 647 -11.69 -8.71 2.57
C ILE A 647 -11.41 -9.42 1.25
N ILE A 648 -11.70 -10.71 1.20
CA ILE A 648 -11.59 -11.52 -0.01
C ILE A 648 -12.93 -12.06 -0.42
N MET A 649 -13.12 -12.22 -1.72
CA MET A 649 -14.33 -12.78 -2.30
C MET A 649 -14.04 -13.52 -3.60
N GLU A 650 -14.88 -14.52 -3.87
CA GLU A 650 -14.92 -15.26 -5.12
C GLU A 650 -16.24 -14.93 -5.81
N CYS A 651 -16.24 -13.89 -6.66
CA CYS A 651 -17.45 -13.39 -7.32
C CYS A 651 -17.07 -12.69 -8.63
N ALA A 652 -17.47 -13.27 -9.76
CA ALA A 652 -17.17 -12.73 -11.07
C ALA A 652 -17.75 -11.31 -11.27
N ASP A 653 -18.99 -11.06 -10.88
CA ASP A 653 -19.63 -9.75 -11.03
C ASP A 653 -18.88 -8.63 -10.28
N VAL A 654 -18.30 -8.95 -9.12
CA VAL A 654 -17.49 -8.00 -8.35
C VAL A 654 -16.11 -7.84 -8.99
N ALA A 655 -15.46 -8.93 -9.33
CA ALA A 655 -14.11 -8.91 -9.89
C ALA A 655 -14.05 -8.18 -11.23
N GLU A 656 -14.89 -8.56 -12.17
CA GLU A 656 -15.02 -7.90 -13.47
C GLU A 656 -15.49 -6.45 -13.33
N GLY A 657 -16.54 -6.22 -12.54
CA GLY A 657 -17.09 -4.89 -12.35
C GLY A 657 -16.09 -3.90 -11.77
N LEU A 658 -15.32 -4.30 -10.76
CA LEU A 658 -14.26 -3.47 -10.18
C LEU A 658 -13.10 -3.27 -11.16
N ARG A 659 -12.60 -4.34 -11.81
CA ARG A 659 -11.57 -4.24 -12.84
C ARG A 659 -11.96 -3.25 -13.92
N LYS A 660 -13.17 -3.37 -14.47
CA LYS A 660 -13.66 -2.48 -15.54
C LYS A 660 -13.68 -1.03 -15.10
N ARG A 661 -14.15 -0.74 -13.88
CA ARG A 661 -14.13 0.63 -13.33
C ARG A 661 -12.71 1.19 -13.24
N LEU A 662 -11.77 0.42 -12.70
CA LEU A 662 -10.38 0.85 -12.53
C LEU A 662 -9.68 1.02 -13.89
N TRP A 663 -9.84 0.05 -14.78
CA TRP A 663 -9.22 0.11 -16.11
C TRP A 663 -9.81 1.20 -17.00
N ASP A 664 -11.09 1.55 -16.84
CA ASP A 664 -11.68 2.72 -17.49
C ASP A 664 -10.97 4.02 -17.09
N LEU A 665 -10.61 4.17 -15.82
CA LEU A 665 -9.82 5.31 -15.35
C LEU A 665 -8.43 5.30 -15.97
N HIS A 666 -7.76 4.14 -15.99
CA HIS A 666 -6.37 4.02 -16.42
C HIS A 666 -6.21 4.10 -17.94
N THR A 667 -7.13 3.51 -18.70
CA THR A 667 -7.07 3.42 -20.16
C THR A 667 -7.87 4.51 -20.88
N ASN A 668 -8.50 5.43 -20.11
CA ASN A 668 -9.40 6.45 -20.62
C ASN A 668 -10.59 5.84 -21.40
N LYS A 669 -11.24 4.83 -20.82
CA LYS A 669 -12.39 4.10 -21.38
C LYS A 669 -12.10 3.42 -22.72
N ASN A 670 -10.87 2.95 -22.91
CA ASN A 670 -10.52 2.20 -24.12
C ASN A 670 -11.04 0.78 -24.04
N PHE A 671 -12.13 0.46 -24.71
CA PHE A 671 -12.78 -0.85 -24.68
C PHE A 671 -11.85 -2.01 -25.07
N ALA A 672 -11.00 -1.83 -26.07
CA ALA A 672 -10.06 -2.89 -26.48
C ALA A 672 -8.97 -3.19 -25.41
N ALA A 673 -8.68 -2.23 -24.54
CA ALA A 673 -7.76 -2.40 -23.42
C ALA A 673 -8.49 -2.75 -22.10
N ASN A 674 -9.82 -2.76 -22.09
CA ASN A 674 -10.68 -3.09 -20.95
C ASN A 674 -11.88 -3.93 -21.41
N PRO A 675 -11.66 -5.12 -22.01
CA PRO A 675 -12.74 -5.97 -22.51
C PRO A 675 -13.49 -6.66 -21.37
N ASP A 676 -14.63 -7.25 -21.73
CA ASP A 676 -15.34 -8.22 -20.90
C ASP A 676 -14.59 -9.58 -20.93
N ASP A 677 -14.96 -10.50 -20.05
CA ASP A 677 -14.53 -11.90 -20.07
C ASP A 677 -13.01 -12.14 -20.01
N MET A 678 -12.29 -11.39 -19.20
CA MET A 678 -10.83 -11.55 -19.03
C MET A 678 -10.39 -12.90 -18.43
N HIS A 679 -11.33 -13.73 -17.99
CA HIS A 679 -11.05 -15.12 -17.64
C HIS A 679 -10.68 -15.97 -18.87
N ASP A 680 -11.11 -15.57 -20.08
CA ASP A 680 -10.64 -16.15 -21.33
C ASP A 680 -9.20 -15.70 -21.60
N TYR A 681 -8.31 -16.67 -21.77
CA TYR A 681 -6.89 -16.40 -21.97
C TYR A 681 -6.61 -15.53 -23.22
N ALA A 682 -7.30 -15.79 -24.33
CA ALA A 682 -7.07 -15.05 -25.58
C ALA A 682 -7.52 -13.59 -25.44
N VAL A 683 -8.61 -13.34 -24.69
CA VAL A 683 -9.07 -11.98 -24.37
C VAL A 683 -8.06 -11.26 -23.47
N ALA A 684 -7.53 -11.95 -22.46
CA ALA A 684 -6.51 -11.41 -21.57
C ALA A 684 -5.19 -11.07 -22.32
N GLU A 685 -4.77 -11.93 -23.25
CA GLU A 685 -3.59 -11.72 -24.10
C GLU A 685 -3.77 -10.48 -25.00
N GLU A 686 -4.94 -10.35 -25.62
CA GLU A 686 -5.23 -9.16 -26.45
C GLU A 686 -5.29 -7.87 -25.62
N ALA A 687 -5.93 -7.89 -24.45
CA ALA A 687 -5.94 -6.75 -23.52
C ALA A 687 -4.51 -6.35 -23.10
N PHE A 688 -3.64 -7.34 -22.83
CA PHE A 688 -2.24 -7.09 -22.49
C PHE A 688 -1.49 -6.41 -23.64
N ARG A 689 -1.72 -6.87 -24.86
CA ARG A 689 -1.17 -6.24 -26.05
C ARG A 689 -1.65 -4.79 -26.22
N LYS A 690 -2.94 -4.52 -25.96
CA LYS A 690 -3.52 -3.18 -26.03
C LYS A 690 -2.97 -2.23 -24.95
N TRP A 691 -2.75 -2.70 -23.74
CA TRP A 691 -2.04 -1.91 -22.73
C TRP A 691 -0.64 -1.50 -23.22
N GLY A 692 0.11 -2.44 -23.79
CA GLY A 692 1.41 -2.16 -24.37
C GLY A 692 1.37 -1.12 -25.50
N GLU A 693 0.32 -1.11 -26.33
CA GLU A 693 0.11 -0.12 -27.37
C GLU A 693 -0.15 1.29 -26.80
N LEU A 694 -1.00 1.38 -25.75
CA LEU A 694 -1.30 2.64 -25.07
C LEU A 694 -0.05 3.21 -24.38
N ILE A 695 0.70 2.40 -23.66
CA ILE A 695 1.96 2.78 -23.00
C ILE A 695 2.96 3.32 -24.05
N LYS A 696 3.15 2.60 -25.17
CA LYS A 696 4.03 3.04 -26.26
C LYS A 696 3.54 4.33 -26.91
N ALA A 697 2.22 4.51 -27.07
CA ALA A 697 1.65 5.75 -27.60
C ALA A 697 1.90 6.94 -26.68
N ASN A 698 1.73 6.78 -25.38
CA ASN A 698 2.02 7.82 -24.38
C ASN A 698 3.51 8.16 -24.34
N LYS A 699 4.39 7.18 -24.42
CA LYS A 699 5.85 7.39 -24.51
C LYS A 699 6.27 8.17 -25.77
N ARG A 700 5.61 7.91 -26.90
CA ARG A 700 5.82 8.70 -28.13
C ARG A 700 5.29 10.13 -28.00
N ALA A 701 4.12 10.31 -27.38
CA ALA A 701 3.55 11.62 -27.11
C ALA A 701 4.47 12.47 -26.24
N GLN A 702 5.04 11.86 -25.20
CA GLN A 702 6.03 12.52 -24.33
C GLN A 702 7.24 13.01 -25.12
N LYS A 703 7.83 12.16 -25.99
CA LYS A 703 8.98 12.52 -26.84
C LYS A 703 8.69 13.65 -27.83
N GLY A 704 7.48 13.67 -28.38
CA GLY A 704 7.05 14.65 -29.38
C GLY A 704 6.32 15.86 -28.81
N ASN A 705 6.35 16.12 -27.52
CA ASN A 705 5.54 17.13 -26.82
C ASN A 705 4.03 17.02 -27.11
N GLY A 706 3.56 15.81 -27.39
CA GLY A 706 2.15 15.53 -27.62
C GLY A 706 1.40 15.29 -26.30
N VAL A 707 0.06 15.18 -26.41
CA VAL A 707 -0.82 14.86 -25.28
C VAL A 707 -0.93 13.35 -25.13
N ALA A 708 -0.76 12.84 -23.90
CA ALA A 708 -0.98 11.43 -23.59
C ALA A 708 -2.47 11.06 -23.76
N LYS A 709 -2.72 9.82 -24.21
CA LYS A 709 -4.07 9.32 -24.52
C LYS A 709 -4.82 8.80 -23.32
N CYS A 710 -4.10 8.38 -22.29
CA CYS A 710 -4.65 7.77 -21.07
C CYS A 710 -3.68 7.97 -19.90
N ALA A 711 -4.06 7.51 -18.71
CA ALA A 711 -3.26 7.66 -17.49
C ALA A 711 -2.00 6.78 -17.46
N LEU A 712 -1.96 5.69 -18.22
CA LEU A 712 -0.88 4.68 -18.12
C LEU A 712 0.47 5.24 -18.57
N ARG A 713 1.47 5.11 -17.72
CA ARG A 713 2.88 5.35 -18.02
C ARG A 713 3.71 4.16 -17.57
N GLU A 714 4.67 3.72 -18.38
CA GLU A 714 5.60 2.67 -17.97
C GLU A 714 6.35 3.11 -16.72
N PHE A 715 6.43 2.24 -15.73
CA PHE A 715 7.26 2.47 -14.56
C PHE A 715 8.71 2.67 -14.98
N TYR A 716 9.38 3.67 -14.45
CA TYR A 716 10.79 3.89 -14.69
C TYR A 716 11.42 4.64 -13.52
N ARG A 717 12.54 4.12 -13.02
CA ARG A 717 13.32 4.74 -11.96
C ARG A 717 14.81 4.67 -12.29
N ALA A 718 15.40 5.82 -12.60
CA ALA A 718 16.82 5.94 -12.93
C ALA A 718 17.74 6.01 -11.70
N ALA A 719 17.22 6.48 -10.55
CA ALA A 719 18.01 6.73 -9.34
C ALA A 719 18.74 5.46 -8.88
N PRO A 720 20.08 5.54 -8.64
CA PRO A 720 20.88 4.38 -8.28
C PRO A 720 20.81 4.00 -6.80
N SER A 721 20.06 4.78 -6.00
CA SER A 721 19.99 4.53 -4.56
C SER A 721 19.37 3.17 -4.25
N VAL A 722 20.14 2.32 -3.58
CA VAL A 722 19.70 1.01 -3.09
C VAL A 722 19.30 1.16 -1.62
N SER A 723 18.05 0.81 -1.34
CA SER A 723 17.54 0.69 0.02
C SER A 723 17.07 -0.73 0.25
N LYS A 724 17.55 -1.32 1.31
CA LYS A 724 17.16 -2.64 1.79
C LYS A 724 16.05 -2.56 2.85
N SER A 725 15.66 -1.34 3.23
CA SER A 725 14.56 -1.08 4.17
C SER A 725 13.21 -1.30 3.46
N ASP A 726 12.38 -2.15 4.03
CA ASP A 726 11.09 -2.51 3.44
C ASP A 726 9.92 -2.01 4.31
#